data_346c71da8489da168a9e42f78ea58c9b
#
_entry.id   346c71da8489da168a9e42f78ea58c9b
#
_cell.length_a   1.000
_cell.length_b   1.000
_cell.length_c   1.000
_cell.angle_alpha   90.00
_cell.angle_beta   90.00
_cell.angle_gamma   90.00
#
_symmetry.space_group_name_H-M   'P 1'
#
loop_
_entity.id
_entity.type
_entity.pdbx_description
1 polymer ?
#
loop_
_entity_poly.entity_id
_entity_poly.type
_entity_poly.pdbx_seq_one_letter_code
_entity_poly.pdbx_strand_id
1 'polypeptide(L)'
;MQRYEITGMSCAACASHVEKAVAAVPGVASVAVSLLTNSMQVDYAPDADPDATARRILRAVDAAGYGASLASAESESAELEDTETPKLKKRLIASLCFLVPLMYVSMGHMIGLPLGSVFHGGGWHAILYAGTQLVLTLPVCWINRAFFLSGWKGIKTRAPGMDTLVALGAGASLAYGVFAIVMICIGLSTGNDDLVMQYRHDLYFESAAMILTLITVGKTLEAYSKGKTTDALKSLMKLAPQTACVLRGGEQVTVPVSEVNVGDLFLVRPGESIPVDGTVTEGISTVNEAALTGESMPVDKFPGSPVSAATINQNGALTCRAERVGQATTLSQVIRLVRDAAATKAPLAKTADRVSGIFVPTVICIAAATFVIWLLLGQTFTFALARGISVLVISCPCALGLATPVAIMVGSGVGAKNGILFKTAASLETTGYTDAVLLDKTGTVTTGEPNVVKIFGTRNVPEKFLLSMAAGLELRSEHPLARAILQRAEKDHLSYATVTDFEAVPGKGLRGKVAGKVIAGGNADFIRETCALPDDLQQAGDEMSADGITPLYFSLAGKAAGVIGVSDVVKESSAAAIAQMQTLGLQVVMLTGDNAATARHIGAAVGLDADHVIAGVLPAGKEAEVRALQKQGRVAMVGDGINDAPALTRAETGIAIGAGADVALDAADVVLVRSDLADVPAAVRLSRAVVRNIHQNLFWAFFYNAICIPLAAGVFTGFGITLNPMIASAAMSLSSVCVVTNALRLNTFDPRSAAHDAPPKRKAPVRASAPEIPCPTGSCPVQPAPENKTTQTEGTAMKKTIHIEGMMCGHCEATVKKALEALDGVQSAEVSHEKGTAVVSLTHDVADADLKTAVEARDYTVTGIDA
;
A
#
# COMPACT_ATOMS: atom_id res chain seq x y z
N MET A 1 9.70 -13.49 6.71
CA MET A 1 10.32 -12.15 6.48
C MET A 1 11.38 -11.86 7.52
N GLN A 2 12.59 -11.48 7.09
CA GLN A 2 13.69 -11.06 7.97
C GLN A 2 14.08 -9.63 7.63
N ARG A 3 14.30 -8.78 8.66
CA ARG A 3 14.66 -7.37 8.47
C ARG A 3 16.13 -7.14 8.78
N TYR A 4 16.77 -6.27 7.97
CA TYR A 4 18.14 -5.83 8.12
C TYR A 4 18.20 -4.30 8.08
N GLU A 5 19.07 -3.72 8.88
CA GLU A 5 19.46 -2.32 8.79
C GLU A 5 20.59 -2.17 7.78
N ILE A 6 20.54 -1.13 6.96
CA ILE A 6 21.57 -0.87 5.95
C ILE A 6 22.16 0.51 6.17
N THR A 7 23.48 0.59 6.19
CA THR A 7 24.22 1.83 6.33
C THR A 7 24.96 2.18 5.05
N GLY A 8 25.11 3.48 4.77
CA GLY A 8 25.86 3.98 3.62
C GLY A 8 25.07 4.19 2.34
N MET A 9 23.74 3.98 2.34
CA MET A 9 22.89 4.34 1.21
C MET A 9 22.62 5.85 1.20
N SER A 10 22.76 6.49 0.04
CA SER A 10 22.55 7.93 -0.12
C SER A 10 21.52 8.30 -1.19
N CYS A 11 21.13 7.34 -2.03
CA CYS A 11 20.23 7.58 -3.16
C CYS A 11 19.50 6.29 -3.61
N ALA A 12 18.44 6.46 -4.44
CA ALA A 12 17.65 5.34 -4.99
C ALA A 12 18.51 4.33 -5.79
N ALA A 13 19.53 4.81 -6.52
CA ALA A 13 20.46 3.94 -7.23
C ALA A 13 21.26 3.04 -6.28
N CYS A 14 21.61 3.52 -5.07
CA CYS A 14 22.26 2.74 -4.03
C CYS A 14 21.34 1.62 -3.54
N ALA A 15 20.06 1.95 -3.25
CA ALA A 15 19.06 0.98 -2.82
C ALA A 15 18.84 -0.11 -3.88
N SER A 16 18.73 0.27 -5.16
CA SER A 16 18.60 -0.68 -6.26
C SER A 16 19.84 -1.56 -6.43
N HIS A 17 21.05 -1.04 -6.16
CA HIS A 17 22.29 -1.82 -6.22
C HIS A 17 22.35 -2.88 -5.11
N VAL A 18 22.02 -2.51 -3.86
CA VAL A 18 21.90 -3.45 -2.74
C VAL A 18 20.84 -4.51 -3.03
N GLU A 19 19.67 -4.11 -3.55
CA GLU A 19 18.57 -5.02 -3.89
C GLU A 19 19.00 -6.07 -4.90
N LYS A 20 19.71 -5.66 -5.97
CA LYS A 20 20.24 -6.60 -6.97
C LYS A 20 21.30 -7.53 -6.39
N ALA A 21 22.18 -7.01 -5.52
CA ALA A 21 23.23 -7.82 -4.90
C ALA A 21 22.65 -8.90 -3.97
N VAL A 22 21.62 -8.57 -3.22
CA VAL A 22 20.95 -9.48 -2.29
C VAL A 22 20.02 -10.45 -3.02
N ALA A 23 19.28 -9.99 -4.05
CA ALA A 23 18.47 -10.87 -4.89
C ALA A 23 19.25 -11.98 -5.60
N ALA A 24 20.54 -11.77 -5.84
CA ALA A 24 21.43 -12.78 -6.43
C ALA A 24 21.94 -13.82 -5.42
N VAL A 25 21.64 -13.67 -4.11
CA VAL A 25 22.10 -14.61 -3.07
C VAL A 25 21.23 -15.86 -3.07
N PRO A 26 21.82 -17.07 -3.19
CA PRO A 26 21.08 -18.32 -3.09
C PRO A 26 20.34 -18.44 -1.75
N GLY A 27 19.05 -18.76 -1.79
CA GLY A 27 18.18 -18.86 -0.62
C GLY A 27 17.37 -17.58 -0.33
N VAL A 28 17.46 -16.54 -1.17
CA VAL A 28 16.60 -15.36 -1.12
C VAL A 28 15.47 -15.55 -2.12
N ALA A 29 14.21 -15.50 -1.64
CA ALA A 29 13.01 -15.54 -2.48
C ALA A 29 12.62 -14.15 -2.97
N SER A 30 12.62 -13.17 -2.06
CA SER A 30 12.35 -11.78 -2.38
C SER A 30 13.17 -10.84 -1.51
N VAL A 31 13.43 -9.63 -2.03
CA VAL A 31 14.09 -8.55 -1.27
C VAL A 31 13.51 -7.21 -1.65
N ALA A 32 13.25 -6.39 -0.65
CA ALA A 32 12.84 -4.99 -0.80
C ALA A 32 13.75 -4.10 0.04
N VAL A 33 14.39 -3.11 -0.60
CA VAL A 33 15.30 -2.18 0.06
C VAL A 33 14.65 -0.80 0.13
N SER A 34 14.50 -0.27 1.33
CA SER A 34 13.94 1.07 1.58
C SER A 34 15.05 2.06 1.90
N LEU A 35 15.21 3.08 1.03
CA LEU A 35 16.09 4.21 1.29
C LEU A 35 15.55 5.11 2.41
N LEU A 36 14.23 5.12 2.62
CA LEU A 36 13.58 6.01 3.57
C LEU A 36 13.84 5.57 5.01
N THR A 37 13.73 4.26 5.27
CA THR A 37 13.95 3.64 6.57
C THR A 37 15.37 3.09 6.74
N ASN A 38 16.25 3.24 5.73
CA ASN A 38 17.58 2.65 5.70
C ASN A 38 17.59 1.14 6.06
N SER A 39 16.57 0.41 5.60
CA SER A 39 16.39 -1.00 5.92
C SER A 39 16.09 -1.82 4.69
N MET A 40 16.24 -3.14 4.79
CA MET A 40 15.74 -4.07 3.79
C MET A 40 14.95 -5.19 4.47
N GLN A 41 13.93 -5.66 3.76
CA GLN A 41 13.16 -6.84 4.09
C GLN A 41 13.51 -7.95 3.11
N VAL A 42 13.79 -9.14 3.63
CA VAL A 42 14.16 -10.31 2.83
C VAL A 42 13.27 -11.48 3.19
N ASP A 43 12.69 -12.09 2.18
CA ASP A 43 12.00 -13.37 2.31
C ASP A 43 12.97 -14.48 1.90
N TYR A 44 13.06 -15.49 2.73
CA TYR A 44 13.87 -16.67 2.43
C TYR A 44 13.06 -17.68 1.62
N ALA A 45 13.74 -18.40 0.76
CA ALA A 45 13.15 -19.56 0.10
C ALA A 45 12.77 -20.63 1.14
N PRO A 46 11.69 -21.41 0.93
CA PRO A 46 11.22 -22.40 1.91
C PRO A 46 12.27 -23.40 2.37
N ASP A 47 13.22 -23.72 1.48
CA ASP A 47 14.29 -24.70 1.71
C ASP A 47 15.61 -24.08 2.19
N ALA A 48 15.64 -22.76 2.46
CA ALA A 48 16.87 -22.05 2.82
C ALA A 48 17.16 -22.16 4.32
N ASP A 49 18.42 -22.44 4.67
CA ASP A 49 18.93 -22.28 6.04
C ASP A 49 18.98 -20.77 6.38
N PRO A 50 18.21 -20.30 7.37
CA PRO A 50 18.12 -18.88 7.70
C PRO A 50 19.46 -18.27 8.10
N ASP A 51 20.24 -18.97 8.93
CA ASP A 51 21.52 -18.45 9.46
C ASP A 51 22.62 -18.42 8.40
N ALA A 52 22.68 -19.43 7.56
CA ALA A 52 23.63 -19.46 6.46
C ALA A 52 23.29 -18.40 5.40
N THR A 53 22.00 -18.21 5.12
CA THR A 53 21.52 -17.20 4.17
C THR A 53 21.75 -15.79 4.69
N ALA A 54 21.49 -15.53 5.99
CA ALA A 54 21.78 -14.24 6.62
C ALA A 54 23.26 -13.86 6.50
N ARG A 55 24.18 -14.81 6.78
CA ARG A 55 25.63 -14.56 6.62
C ARG A 55 26.03 -14.28 5.18
N ARG A 56 25.40 -14.94 4.18
CA ARG A 56 25.64 -14.66 2.75
C ARG A 56 25.12 -13.28 2.35
N ILE A 57 23.95 -12.88 2.85
CA ILE A 57 23.37 -11.56 2.63
C ILE A 57 24.30 -10.47 3.16
N LEU A 58 24.77 -10.57 4.41
CA LEU A 58 25.67 -9.61 5.00
C LEU A 58 26.97 -9.45 4.16
N ARG A 59 27.53 -10.55 3.69
CA ARG A 59 28.71 -10.54 2.80
C ARG A 59 28.39 -9.92 1.44
N ALA A 60 27.22 -10.19 0.86
CA ALA A 60 26.82 -9.62 -0.43
C ALA A 60 26.63 -8.10 -0.34
N VAL A 61 26.04 -7.60 0.75
CA VAL A 61 25.89 -6.16 1.02
C VAL A 61 27.26 -5.50 1.24
N ASP A 62 28.17 -6.12 1.99
CA ASP A 62 29.53 -5.62 2.20
C ASP A 62 30.33 -5.60 0.89
N ALA A 63 30.26 -6.65 0.07
CA ALA A 63 30.86 -6.71 -1.27
C ALA A 63 30.31 -5.64 -2.21
N ALA A 64 29.00 -5.33 -2.12
CA ALA A 64 28.37 -4.21 -2.81
C ALA A 64 28.83 -2.86 -2.24
N GLY A 65 29.48 -2.88 -1.09
CA GLY A 65 30.08 -1.71 -0.48
C GLY A 65 29.22 -0.96 0.50
N TYR A 66 28.24 -1.59 1.11
CA TYR A 66 27.36 -1.03 2.13
C TYR A 66 27.47 -1.85 3.41
N GLY A 67 27.13 -1.26 4.55
CA GLY A 67 27.05 -2.01 5.79
C GLY A 67 25.66 -2.61 5.98
N ALA A 68 25.55 -3.80 6.55
CA ALA A 68 24.29 -4.38 6.96
C ALA A 68 24.40 -5.05 8.33
N SER A 69 23.32 -4.98 9.12
CA SER A 69 23.16 -5.68 10.39
C SER A 69 21.74 -6.21 10.51
N LEU A 70 21.54 -7.29 11.26
CA LEU A 70 20.21 -7.77 11.61
C LEU A 70 19.53 -6.75 12.51
N ALA A 71 18.27 -6.41 12.23
CA ALA A 71 17.49 -5.52 13.06
C ALA A 71 17.19 -6.22 14.41
N SER A 72 17.46 -5.51 15.52
CA SER A 72 17.13 -5.97 16.87
C SER A 72 15.90 -5.19 17.39
N ALA A 73 15.17 -5.78 18.35
CA ALA A 73 13.98 -5.14 18.94
C ALA A 73 14.33 -3.79 19.64
N GLU A 74 15.53 -3.65 20.14
CA GLU A 74 16.01 -2.40 20.76
C GLU A 74 16.35 -1.30 19.73
N SER A 75 16.77 -1.71 18.51
CA SER A 75 17.04 -0.76 17.43
C SER A 75 15.75 -0.16 16.83
N GLU A 76 14.62 -0.83 17.02
CA GLU A 76 13.33 -0.40 16.46
C GLU A 76 12.81 0.94 17.03
N SER A 77 13.07 1.24 18.28
CA SER A 77 12.72 2.53 18.90
C SER A 77 13.70 3.65 18.53
N ALA A 78 14.98 3.30 18.35
CA ALA A 78 16.03 4.23 17.98
C ALA A 78 15.98 4.66 16.50
N GLU A 79 15.43 3.82 15.61
CA GLU A 79 15.28 4.12 14.16
C GLU A 79 14.42 5.35 13.86
N LEU A 80 13.50 5.69 14.75
CA LEU A 80 12.59 6.83 14.54
C LEU A 80 13.19 8.16 15.01
N GLU A 81 14.31 8.14 15.72
CA GLU A 81 15.01 9.37 16.05
C GLU A 81 15.78 9.93 14.86
N ASP A 82 15.52 11.19 14.55
CA ASP A 82 16.24 11.91 13.50
C ASP A 82 17.68 12.21 13.92
N THR A 83 18.56 11.25 13.73
CA THR A 83 20.00 11.41 14.02
C THR A 83 20.77 11.99 12.84
N GLU A 84 20.20 12.00 11.62
CA GLU A 84 20.86 12.49 10.41
C GLU A 84 20.80 14.02 10.29
N THR A 85 19.64 14.62 10.53
CA THR A 85 19.46 16.07 10.41
C THR A 85 20.44 16.88 11.28
N PRO A 86 20.68 16.55 12.56
CA PRO A 86 21.66 17.27 13.37
C PRO A 86 23.10 17.15 12.83
N LYS A 87 23.49 15.98 12.32
CA LYS A 87 24.81 15.76 11.72
C LYS A 87 24.99 16.58 10.45
N LEU A 88 24.00 16.54 9.54
CA LEU A 88 24.00 17.30 8.29
C LEU A 88 23.96 18.81 8.57
N LYS A 89 23.19 19.27 9.55
CA LYS A 89 23.14 20.69 9.96
C LYS A 89 24.50 21.18 10.46
N LYS A 90 25.21 20.42 11.30
CA LYS A 90 26.57 20.75 11.75
C LYS A 90 27.54 20.83 10.57
N ARG A 91 27.47 19.86 9.65
CA ARG A 91 28.27 19.79 8.44
C ARG A 91 27.99 20.98 7.50
N LEU A 92 26.74 21.36 7.35
CA LEU A 92 26.31 22.50 6.54
C LEU A 92 26.86 23.82 7.14
N ILE A 93 26.68 24.05 8.45
CA ILE A 93 27.17 25.25 9.13
C ILE A 93 28.71 25.37 8.97
N ALA A 94 29.41 24.24 9.18
CA ALA A 94 30.87 24.22 8.99
C ALA A 94 31.27 24.55 7.54
N SER A 95 30.54 24.03 6.51
CA SER A 95 30.79 24.35 5.11
C SER A 95 30.53 25.82 4.81
N LEU A 96 29.45 26.41 5.36
CA LEU A 96 29.10 27.82 5.17
C LEU A 96 30.14 28.77 5.78
N CYS A 97 30.76 28.40 6.92
CA CYS A 97 31.84 29.20 7.53
C CYS A 97 33.04 29.42 6.61
N PHE A 98 33.33 28.49 5.71
CA PHE A 98 34.41 28.65 4.72
C PHE A 98 33.90 29.15 3.37
N LEU A 99 32.68 28.79 2.97
CA LEU A 99 32.10 29.21 1.70
C LEU A 99 31.86 30.72 1.66
N VAL A 100 31.30 31.32 2.74
CA VAL A 100 30.98 32.75 2.76
C VAL A 100 32.25 33.62 2.58
N PRO A 101 33.38 33.40 3.27
CA PRO A 101 34.63 34.08 2.99
C PRO A 101 35.14 33.80 1.56
N LEU A 102 35.03 32.56 1.07
CA LEU A 102 35.40 32.21 -0.29
C LEU A 102 34.63 33.03 -1.34
N MET A 103 33.29 33.09 -1.18
CA MET A 103 32.43 33.90 -2.05
C MET A 103 32.75 35.39 -1.97
N TYR A 104 33.08 35.92 -0.79
CA TYR A 104 33.55 37.30 -0.63
C TYR A 104 34.80 37.56 -1.43
N VAL A 105 35.80 36.66 -1.35
CA VAL A 105 37.06 36.81 -2.10
C VAL A 105 36.83 36.65 -3.60
N SER A 106 36.06 35.65 -4.03
CA SER A 106 35.85 35.35 -5.46
C SER A 106 34.96 36.37 -6.16
N MET A 107 33.80 36.70 -5.57
CA MET A 107 32.71 37.45 -6.20
C MET A 107 32.40 38.81 -5.55
N GLY A 108 32.99 39.11 -4.42
CA GLY A 108 32.72 40.35 -3.66
C GLY A 108 32.95 41.63 -4.49
N HIS A 109 33.92 41.62 -5.39
CA HIS A 109 34.18 42.73 -6.30
C HIS A 109 33.04 43.00 -7.30
N MET A 110 32.28 41.98 -7.69
CA MET A 110 31.15 42.13 -8.61
C MET A 110 29.95 42.89 -8.01
N ILE A 111 29.81 42.83 -6.69
CA ILE A 111 28.76 43.52 -5.91
C ILE A 111 29.27 44.77 -5.22
N GLY A 112 30.45 45.25 -5.60
CA GLY A 112 31.05 46.51 -5.11
C GLY A 112 31.62 46.43 -3.69
N LEU A 113 31.84 45.24 -3.14
CA LEU A 113 32.47 45.08 -1.83
C LEU A 113 33.99 45.34 -1.92
N PRO A 114 34.61 46.07 -0.96
CA PRO A 114 36.05 46.38 -1.01
C PRO A 114 36.85 45.10 -0.76
N LEU A 115 37.53 44.63 -1.80
CA LEU A 115 38.61 43.66 -1.67
C LEU A 115 39.89 44.38 -1.20
N GLY A 116 40.57 43.84 -0.19
CA GLY A 116 41.82 44.41 0.26
C GLY A 116 42.83 44.62 -0.88
N SER A 117 43.63 45.71 -0.84
CA SER A 117 44.61 46.06 -1.90
C SER A 117 45.57 44.92 -2.27
N VAL A 118 45.74 43.98 -1.36
CA VAL A 118 46.56 42.75 -1.50
C VAL A 118 46.03 41.80 -2.60
N PHE A 119 44.78 41.89 -2.92
CA PHE A 119 44.12 41.03 -3.94
C PHE A 119 43.97 41.77 -5.29
N HIS A 120 44.36 43.05 -5.40
CA HIS A 120 44.28 43.81 -6.66
C HIS A 120 45.64 43.81 -7.35
N GLY A 121 45.64 43.55 -8.67
CA GLY A 121 46.82 43.57 -9.48
C GLY A 121 47.21 42.25 -10.13
N GLY A 122 48.19 42.29 -11.02
CA GLY A 122 48.83 41.13 -11.63
C GLY A 122 49.99 40.60 -10.79
N GLY A 123 50.76 39.70 -11.34
CA GLY A 123 51.96 39.18 -10.70
C GLY A 123 51.70 38.35 -9.46
N TRP A 124 52.44 38.62 -8.41
CA TRP A 124 52.35 37.89 -7.12
C TRP A 124 50.95 37.95 -6.46
N HIS A 125 50.20 39.01 -6.67
CA HIS A 125 48.86 39.17 -6.16
C HIS A 125 47.88 38.13 -6.72
N ALA A 126 48.07 37.68 -7.99
CA ALA A 126 47.24 36.65 -8.61
C ALA A 126 47.44 35.26 -7.95
N ILE A 127 48.70 34.92 -7.58
CA ILE A 127 49.00 33.70 -6.83
C ILE A 127 48.35 33.74 -5.44
N LEU A 128 48.46 34.87 -4.75
CA LEU A 128 47.90 35.03 -3.43
C LEU A 128 46.37 34.93 -3.46
N TYR A 129 45.72 35.51 -4.47
CA TYR A 129 44.28 35.42 -4.72
C TYR A 129 43.86 33.97 -4.96
N ALA A 130 44.51 33.25 -5.86
CA ALA A 130 44.22 31.87 -6.18
C ALA A 130 44.52 30.91 -5.02
N GLY A 131 45.66 31.15 -4.33
CA GLY A 131 46.03 30.37 -3.13
C GLY A 131 45.05 30.54 -1.98
N THR A 132 44.53 31.76 -1.77
CA THR A 132 43.51 32.02 -0.72
C THR A 132 42.21 31.25 -1.04
N GLN A 133 41.78 31.25 -2.33
CA GLN A 133 40.61 30.49 -2.72
C GLN A 133 40.80 28.98 -2.52
N LEU A 134 41.97 28.43 -2.88
CA LEU A 134 42.30 27.03 -2.66
C LEU A 134 42.26 26.68 -1.16
N VAL A 135 42.92 27.50 -0.32
CA VAL A 135 42.94 27.28 1.15
C VAL A 135 41.56 27.27 1.76
N LEU A 136 40.63 28.12 1.28
CA LEU A 136 39.25 28.17 1.75
C LEU A 136 38.40 27.01 1.19
N THR A 137 38.72 26.50 -0.01
CA THR A 137 37.98 25.39 -0.63
C THR A 137 38.34 24.04 -0.05
N LEU A 138 39.62 23.80 0.30
CA LEU A 138 40.08 22.51 0.86
C LEU A 138 39.31 22.05 2.10
N PRO A 139 39.03 22.92 3.12
CA PRO A 139 38.20 22.54 4.25
C PRO A 139 36.78 22.12 3.85
N VAL A 140 36.15 22.80 2.88
CA VAL A 140 34.83 22.42 2.37
C VAL A 140 34.85 21.04 1.72
N CYS A 141 35.90 20.76 0.92
CA CYS A 141 36.10 19.43 0.34
C CYS A 141 36.32 18.36 1.42
N TRP A 142 37.11 18.66 2.47
CA TRP A 142 37.34 17.73 3.57
C TRP A 142 36.09 17.45 4.40
N ILE A 143 35.32 18.46 4.76
CA ILE A 143 34.04 18.36 5.46
C ILE A 143 33.07 17.48 4.64
N ASN A 144 33.12 17.63 3.31
CA ASN A 144 32.22 16.93 2.35
C ASN A 144 32.89 15.72 1.68
N ARG A 145 33.98 15.19 2.20
CA ARG A 145 34.74 14.06 1.63
C ARG A 145 33.92 12.80 1.35
N ALA A 146 32.81 12.61 2.09
CA ALA A 146 31.91 11.49 1.89
C ALA A 146 31.39 11.40 0.44
N PHE A 147 31.09 12.54 -0.21
CA PHE A 147 30.66 12.55 -1.61
C PHE A 147 31.73 12.00 -2.55
N PHE A 148 32.98 12.35 -2.35
CA PHE A 148 34.09 11.85 -3.17
C PHE A 148 34.31 10.35 -2.95
N LEU A 149 34.29 9.90 -1.69
CA LEU A 149 34.47 8.48 -1.35
C LEU A 149 33.34 7.61 -1.90
N SER A 150 32.09 8.04 -1.72
CA SER A 150 30.91 7.32 -2.25
C SER A 150 30.88 7.39 -3.79
N GLY A 151 31.22 8.53 -4.37
CA GLY A 151 31.26 8.71 -5.82
C GLY A 151 32.30 7.82 -6.49
N TRP A 152 33.53 7.76 -5.93
CA TRP A 152 34.57 6.86 -6.41
C TRP A 152 34.19 5.38 -6.29
N LYS A 153 33.56 5.03 -5.18
CA LYS A 153 33.06 3.67 -4.95
C LYS A 153 32.02 3.29 -6.00
N GLY A 154 31.06 4.19 -6.30
CA GLY A 154 30.04 4.00 -7.34
C GLY A 154 30.63 3.74 -8.72
N ILE A 155 31.75 4.42 -9.08
CA ILE A 155 32.47 4.15 -10.33
C ILE A 155 33.09 2.75 -10.31
N LYS A 156 33.77 2.40 -9.20
CA LYS A 156 34.46 1.11 -9.05
C LYS A 156 33.49 -0.09 -9.10
N THR A 157 32.31 0.06 -8.49
CA THR A 157 31.27 -0.99 -8.46
C THR A 157 30.36 -0.98 -9.70
N ARG A 158 30.63 -0.12 -10.71
CA ARG A 158 29.79 0.06 -11.91
C ARG A 158 28.34 0.42 -11.62
N ALA A 159 28.11 1.07 -10.49
CA ALA A 159 26.81 1.54 -10.05
C ALA A 159 26.88 3.06 -9.75
N PRO A 160 27.15 3.92 -10.78
CA PRO A 160 27.25 5.35 -10.58
C PRO A 160 25.92 5.91 -10.10
N GLY A 161 25.97 6.66 -8.99
CA GLY A 161 24.82 7.31 -8.36
C GLY A 161 24.96 8.83 -8.33
N MET A 162 24.14 9.47 -7.54
CA MET A 162 24.15 10.90 -7.31
C MET A 162 25.53 11.41 -6.85
N ASP A 163 26.13 10.72 -5.85
CA ASP A 163 27.43 11.11 -5.31
C ASP A 163 28.54 11.06 -6.36
N THR A 164 28.38 10.20 -7.38
CA THR A 164 29.31 10.13 -8.51
C THR A 164 29.25 11.40 -9.37
N LEU A 165 28.06 11.92 -9.66
CA LEU A 165 27.88 13.16 -10.43
C LEU A 165 28.46 14.36 -9.68
N VAL A 166 28.21 14.41 -8.37
CA VAL A 166 28.75 15.46 -7.49
C VAL A 166 30.27 15.39 -7.42
N ALA A 167 30.83 14.21 -7.21
CA ALA A 167 32.27 14.00 -7.13
C ALA A 167 32.97 14.36 -8.45
N LEU A 168 32.38 14.01 -9.60
CA LEU A 168 32.91 14.37 -10.91
C LEU A 168 32.85 15.89 -11.13
N GLY A 169 31.73 16.55 -10.83
CA GLY A 169 31.57 17.99 -11.02
C GLY A 169 32.48 18.81 -10.10
N ALA A 170 32.45 18.54 -8.78
CA ALA A 170 33.32 19.25 -7.83
C ALA A 170 34.80 18.89 -8.03
N GLY A 171 35.11 17.65 -8.35
CA GLY A 171 36.46 17.17 -8.63
C GLY A 171 37.07 17.83 -9.89
N ALA A 172 36.28 17.94 -10.97
CA ALA A 172 36.71 18.62 -12.20
C ALA A 172 36.95 20.13 -11.96
N SER A 173 36.06 20.78 -11.18
CA SER A 173 36.24 22.20 -10.82
C SER A 173 37.50 22.41 -10.00
N LEU A 174 37.75 21.53 -9.02
CA LEU A 174 38.96 21.59 -8.16
C LEU A 174 40.23 21.33 -8.99
N ALA A 175 40.23 20.30 -9.85
CA ALA A 175 41.36 19.95 -10.70
C ALA A 175 41.70 21.09 -11.67
N TYR A 176 40.65 21.70 -12.28
CA TYR A 176 40.81 22.86 -13.12
C TYR A 176 41.38 24.08 -12.36
N GLY A 177 40.89 24.36 -11.16
CA GLY A 177 41.44 25.45 -10.32
C GLY A 177 42.92 25.26 -10.00
N VAL A 178 43.35 24.02 -9.68
CA VAL A 178 44.78 23.68 -9.49
C VAL A 178 45.57 23.89 -10.81
N PHE A 179 45.02 23.43 -11.94
CA PHE A 179 45.60 23.67 -13.26
C PHE A 179 45.75 25.18 -13.55
N ALA A 180 44.77 26.00 -13.23
CA ALA A 180 44.79 27.45 -13.40
C ALA A 180 45.88 28.11 -12.55
N ILE A 181 46.12 27.64 -11.33
CA ILE A 181 47.23 28.08 -10.50
C ILE A 181 48.59 27.81 -11.21
N VAL A 182 48.74 26.59 -11.75
CA VAL A 182 49.98 26.24 -12.49
C VAL A 182 50.16 27.16 -13.72
N MET A 183 49.10 27.44 -14.45
CA MET A 183 49.17 28.37 -15.61
C MET A 183 49.46 29.80 -15.20
N ILE A 184 48.96 30.27 -14.05
CA ILE A 184 49.33 31.56 -13.48
C ILE A 184 50.83 31.59 -13.15
N CYS A 185 51.37 30.55 -12.53
CA CYS A 185 52.80 30.42 -12.24
C CYS A 185 53.66 30.45 -13.51
N ILE A 186 53.24 29.74 -14.59
CA ILE A 186 53.90 29.73 -15.88
C ILE A 186 53.85 31.15 -16.51
N GLY A 187 52.69 31.82 -16.49
CA GLY A 187 52.51 33.17 -17.00
C GLY A 187 53.42 34.16 -16.30
N LEU A 188 53.59 34.06 -15.00
CA LEU A 188 54.53 34.88 -14.22
C LEU A 188 55.98 34.58 -14.55
N SER A 189 56.35 33.34 -14.71
CA SER A 189 57.74 32.96 -15.06
C SER A 189 58.11 33.36 -16.49
N THR A 190 57.15 33.47 -17.40
CA THR A 190 57.34 33.89 -18.81
C THR A 190 57.11 35.38 -19.05
N GLY A 191 56.68 36.13 -18.04
CA GLY A 191 56.34 37.56 -18.14
C GLY A 191 55.07 37.83 -18.98
N ASN A 192 54.17 36.83 -19.11
CA ASN A 192 52.94 36.96 -19.89
C ASN A 192 51.75 37.33 -18.98
N ASP A 193 51.53 38.65 -18.83
CA ASP A 193 50.47 39.18 -17.96
C ASP A 193 49.05 38.83 -18.50
N ASP A 194 48.88 38.70 -19.79
CA ASP A 194 47.56 38.31 -20.37
C ASP A 194 47.16 36.89 -19.93
N LEU A 195 48.11 35.96 -19.93
CA LEU A 195 47.89 34.59 -19.44
C LEU A 195 47.55 34.57 -17.95
N VAL A 196 48.25 35.37 -17.14
CA VAL A 196 47.98 35.50 -15.70
C VAL A 196 46.58 36.04 -15.44
N MET A 197 46.16 37.07 -16.19
CA MET A 197 44.83 37.66 -16.02
C MET A 197 43.72 36.76 -16.51
N GLN A 198 43.91 36.01 -17.60
CA GLN A 198 42.95 35.04 -18.10
C GLN A 198 42.64 33.97 -17.06
N TYR A 199 43.64 33.27 -16.51
CA TYR A 199 43.44 32.19 -15.57
C TYR A 199 43.06 32.69 -14.16
N ARG A 200 43.36 33.94 -13.80
CA ARG A 200 42.90 34.53 -12.55
C ARG A 200 41.38 34.70 -12.51
N HIS A 201 40.72 34.96 -13.64
CA HIS A 201 39.27 35.09 -13.74
C HIS A 201 38.55 33.73 -13.73
N ASP A 202 39.24 32.66 -14.11
CA ASP A 202 38.68 31.34 -14.36
C ASP A 202 39.16 30.29 -13.34
N LEU A 203 39.06 30.55 -12.02
CA LEU A 203 39.64 29.67 -11.01
C LEU A 203 38.73 28.47 -10.60
N TYR A 204 37.39 28.59 -10.65
CA TYR A 204 36.37 27.58 -10.33
C TYR A 204 36.44 26.93 -8.92
N PHE A 205 37.26 27.43 -8.00
CA PHE A 205 37.34 26.95 -6.63
C PHE A 205 36.03 27.19 -5.86
N GLU A 206 35.41 28.37 -6.10
CA GLU A 206 34.10 28.71 -5.53
C GLU A 206 33.01 27.80 -6.07
N SER A 207 33.07 27.39 -7.35
CA SER A 207 32.14 26.47 -7.95
C SER A 207 32.19 25.09 -7.29
N ALA A 208 33.40 24.55 -7.03
CA ALA A 208 33.58 23.30 -6.31
C ALA A 208 32.98 23.34 -4.90
N ALA A 209 33.30 24.40 -4.13
CA ALA A 209 32.82 24.58 -2.77
C ALA A 209 31.29 24.81 -2.74
N MET A 210 30.74 25.57 -3.69
CA MET A 210 29.32 25.86 -3.82
C MET A 210 28.53 24.61 -4.14
N ILE A 211 28.97 23.78 -5.13
CA ILE A 211 28.33 22.51 -5.47
C ILE A 211 28.21 21.64 -4.22
N LEU A 212 29.29 21.41 -3.48
CA LEU A 212 29.32 20.59 -2.28
C LEU A 212 28.42 21.14 -1.18
N THR A 213 28.42 22.45 -0.97
CA THR A 213 27.62 23.08 0.09
C THR A 213 26.13 23.08 -0.25
N LEU A 214 25.74 23.45 -1.50
CA LEU A 214 24.34 23.47 -1.92
C LEU A 214 23.73 22.07 -1.94
N ILE A 215 24.49 21.04 -2.34
CA ILE A 215 24.04 19.65 -2.22
C ILE A 215 23.86 19.25 -0.75
N THR A 216 24.73 19.72 0.14
CA THR A 216 24.58 19.52 1.58
C THR A 216 23.33 20.24 2.12
N VAL A 217 22.99 21.45 1.60
CA VAL A 217 21.69 22.10 1.89
C VAL A 217 20.53 21.20 1.45
N GLY A 218 20.55 20.73 0.20
CA GLY A 218 19.53 19.81 -0.33
C GLY A 218 19.37 18.55 0.53
N LYS A 219 20.48 17.92 0.91
CA LYS A 219 20.48 16.75 1.81
C LYS A 219 19.96 17.07 3.22
N THR A 220 20.26 18.23 3.75
CA THR A 220 19.76 18.66 5.08
C THR A 220 18.25 18.88 5.03
N LEU A 221 17.73 19.52 3.97
CA LEU A 221 16.31 19.70 3.76
C LEU A 221 15.58 18.36 3.52
N GLU A 222 16.22 17.45 2.79
CA GLU A 222 15.74 16.09 2.59
C GLU A 222 15.61 15.35 3.92
N ALA A 223 16.65 15.33 4.75
CA ALA A 223 16.64 14.67 6.05
C ALA A 223 15.58 15.29 7.00
N TYR A 224 15.51 16.62 7.06
CA TYR A 224 14.49 17.33 7.84
C TYR A 224 13.08 16.95 7.39
N SER A 225 12.86 16.87 6.10
CA SER A 225 11.56 16.53 5.52
C SER A 225 11.19 15.06 5.77
N LYS A 226 12.17 14.14 5.69
CA LYS A 226 11.98 12.74 6.11
C LYS A 226 11.58 12.66 7.59
N GLY A 227 12.23 13.43 8.47
CA GLY A 227 11.85 13.52 9.89
C GLY A 227 10.39 13.97 10.09
N LYS A 228 9.92 14.93 9.28
CA LYS A 228 8.51 15.39 9.33
C LYS A 228 7.52 14.33 8.84
N THR A 229 7.87 13.51 7.88
CA THR A 229 7.00 12.44 7.40
C THR A 229 6.84 11.30 8.42
N THR A 230 7.83 11.09 9.29
CA THR A 230 7.75 10.11 10.39
C THR A 230 6.99 10.63 11.62
N ASP A 231 6.66 11.92 11.69
CA ASP A 231 5.97 12.51 12.84
C ASP A 231 4.58 11.89 13.09
N ALA A 232 3.88 11.45 12.04
CA ALA A 232 2.60 10.74 12.17
C ALA A 232 2.78 9.42 12.94
N LEU A 233 3.81 8.64 12.61
CA LEU A 233 4.13 7.40 13.30
C LEU A 233 4.60 7.65 14.73
N LYS A 234 5.44 8.66 14.94
CA LYS A 234 5.87 9.09 16.29
C LYS A 234 4.69 9.54 17.16
N SER A 235 3.69 10.19 16.57
CA SER A 235 2.49 10.62 17.31
C SER A 235 1.67 9.42 17.78
N LEU A 236 1.54 8.36 16.97
CA LEU A 236 0.90 7.11 17.38
C LEU A 236 1.67 6.43 18.52
N MET A 237 2.99 6.35 18.43
CA MET A 237 3.82 5.75 19.50
C MET A 237 3.73 6.51 20.83
N LYS A 238 3.59 7.83 20.80
CA LYS A 238 3.44 8.66 22.02
C LYS A 238 2.10 8.47 22.73
N LEU A 239 1.11 7.84 22.11
CA LEU A 239 -0.18 7.54 22.73
C LEU A 239 -0.09 6.41 23.76
N ALA A 240 0.87 5.50 23.61
CA ALA A 240 1.08 4.41 24.55
C ALA A 240 1.61 4.96 25.89
N PRO A 241 0.94 4.67 27.03
CA PRO A 241 1.47 4.99 28.34
C PRO A 241 2.73 4.16 28.62
N GLN A 242 3.65 4.70 29.42
CA GLN A 242 4.89 4.00 29.77
C GLN A 242 4.72 3.12 31.01
N THR A 243 3.71 3.39 31.82
CA THR A 243 3.45 2.68 33.08
C THR A 243 1.99 2.23 33.13
N ALA A 244 1.74 1.14 33.86
CA ALA A 244 0.43 0.57 34.14
C ALA A 244 0.24 0.40 35.66
N CYS A 245 -0.98 0.62 36.18
CA CYS A 245 -1.34 0.33 37.56
C CYS A 245 -1.93 -1.09 37.62
N VAL A 246 -1.13 -2.06 38.07
CA VAL A 246 -1.52 -3.49 38.14
C VAL A 246 -1.92 -3.86 39.55
N LEU A 247 -2.95 -4.70 39.69
CA LEU A 247 -3.43 -5.24 40.95
C LEU A 247 -2.74 -6.58 41.23
N ARG A 248 -1.74 -6.59 42.09
CA ARG A 248 -1.02 -7.82 42.50
C ARG A 248 -1.26 -8.09 43.97
N GLY A 249 -1.86 -9.23 44.27
CA GLY A 249 -2.16 -9.60 45.67
C GLY A 249 -3.17 -8.69 46.38
N GLY A 250 -3.98 -7.91 45.63
CA GLY A 250 -4.92 -6.92 46.17
C GLY A 250 -4.34 -5.51 46.36
N GLU A 251 -3.06 -5.33 46.14
CA GLU A 251 -2.40 -4.01 46.20
C GLU A 251 -2.21 -3.42 44.79
N GLN A 252 -2.31 -2.08 44.71
CA GLN A 252 -2.07 -1.34 43.47
C GLN A 252 -0.57 -1.06 43.34
N VAL A 253 0.05 -1.63 42.31
CA VAL A 253 1.48 -1.44 42.03
C VAL A 253 1.64 -0.81 40.64
N THR A 254 2.36 0.31 40.54
CA THR A 254 2.70 0.90 39.27
C THR A 254 3.95 0.24 38.71
N VAL A 255 3.81 -0.38 37.53
CA VAL A 255 4.90 -1.07 36.84
C VAL A 255 5.07 -0.49 35.41
N PRO A 256 6.27 -0.63 34.82
CA PRO A 256 6.41 -0.39 33.39
C PRO A 256 5.46 -1.26 32.57
N VAL A 257 4.89 -0.74 31.48
CA VAL A 257 3.97 -1.53 30.62
C VAL A 257 4.62 -2.81 30.08
N SER A 258 5.95 -2.81 29.90
CA SER A 258 6.72 -3.99 29.49
C SER A 258 6.71 -5.15 30.49
N GLU A 259 6.33 -4.90 31.74
CA GLU A 259 6.25 -5.91 32.83
C GLU A 259 4.84 -6.42 33.06
N VAL A 260 3.86 -5.95 32.30
CA VAL A 260 2.48 -6.44 32.34
C VAL A 260 2.38 -7.77 31.58
N ASN A 261 1.79 -8.77 32.23
CA ASN A 261 1.61 -10.10 31.64
C ASN A 261 0.14 -10.35 31.27
N VAL A 262 -0.07 -11.28 30.34
CA VAL A 262 -1.42 -11.75 30.01
C VAL A 262 -2.07 -12.33 31.27
N GLY A 263 -3.31 -11.89 31.54
CA GLY A 263 -4.08 -12.28 32.73
C GLY A 263 -3.94 -11.34 33.92
N ASP A 264 -2.96 -10.40 33.93
CA ASP A 264 -2.86 -9.38 34.98
C ASP A 264 -4.11 -8.49 34.99
N LEU A 265 -4.57 -8.14 36.22
CA LEU A 265 -5.62 -7.14 36.40
C LEU A 265 -4.98 -5.76 36.49
N PHE A 266 -5.45 -4.81 35.69
CA PHE A 266 -4.98 -3.44 35.74
C PHE A 266 -6.14 -2.45 35.93
N LEU A 267 -5.85 -1.37 36.65
CA LEU A 267 -6.79 -0.29 36.94
C LEU A 267 -6.51 0.90 36.04
N VAL A 268 -7.57 1.44 35.43
CA VAL A 268 -7.51 2.67 34.62
C VAL A 268 -8.46 3.71 35.20
N ARG A 269 -7.89 4.83 35.67
CA ARG A 269 -8.67 5.92 36.25
C ARG A 269 -9.17 6.87 35.15
N PRO A 270 -10.18 7.70 35.45
CA PRO A 270 -10.61 8.76 34.54
C PRO A 270 -9.45 9.64 34.09
N GLY A 271 -9.35 9.89 32.79
CA GLY A 271 -8.27 10.67 32.16
C GLY A 271 -7.00 9.86 31.87
N GLU A 272 -6.87 8.63 32.32
CA GLU A 272 -5.71 7.78 32.03
C GLU A 272 -5.87 7.04 30.69
N SER A 273 -4.74 6.81 30.05
CA SER A 273 -4.66 5.97 28.85
C SER A 273 -4.58 4.49 29.23
N ILE A 274 -5.32 3.65 28.51
CA ILE A 274 -5.32 2.19 28.70
C ILE A 274 -3.95 1.63 28.29
N PRO A 275 -3.27 0.87 29.16
CA PRO A 275 -1.88 0.47 28.94
C PRO A 275 -1.71 -0.70 27.97
N VAL A 276 -2.62 -1.67 27.98
CA VAL A 276 -2.59 -2.89 27.16
C VAL A 276 -3.99 -3.26 26.74
N ASP A 277 -4.14 -4.12 25.71
CA ASP A 277 -5.46 -4.61 25.33
C ASP A 277 -6.00 -5.60 26.37
N GLY A 278 -7.30 -5.53 26.61
CA GLY A 278 -7.93 -6.40 27.59
C GLY A 278 -9.45 -6.32 27.59
N THR A 279 -10.05 -6.97 28.58
CA THR A 279 -11.50 -6.98 28.78
C THR A 279 -11.84 -6.38 30.13
N VAL A 280 -12.86 -5.53 30.18
CA VAL A 280 -13.37 -4.92 31.44
C VAL A 280 -13.93 -6.03 32.33
N THR A 281 -13.42 -6.14 33.57
CA THR A 281 -13.92 -7.04 34.56
C THR A 281 -14.88 -6.35 35.53
N GLU A 282 -14.58 -5.08 35.89
CA GLU A 282 -15.37 -4.27 36.81
C GLU A 282 -15.36 -2.80 36.39
N GLY A 283 -16.45 -2.11 36.65
CA GLY A 283 -16.61 -0.69 36.37
C GLY A 283 -17.44 -0.44 35.10
N ILE A 284 -17.93 0.79 34.99
CA ILE A 284 -18.66 1.32 33.84
C ILE A 284 -18.06 2.67 33.51
N SER A 285 -17.72 2.91 32.28
CA SER A 285 -17.14 4.18 31.81
C SER A 285 -17.36 4.38 30.32
N THR A 286 -17.06 5.58 29.84
CA THR A 286 -16.92 5.89 28.43
C THR A 286 -15.44 5.98 28.08
N VAL A 287 -15.04 5.37 26.95
CA VAL A 287 -13.66 5.36 26.47
C VAL A 287 -13.57 6.08 25.13
N ASN A 288 -12.65 7.02 25.03
CA ASN A 288 -12.35 7.70 23.77
C ASN A 288 -11.37 6.85 22.94
N GLU A 289 -11.87 6.27 21.87
CA GLU A 289 -11.09 5.42 20.96
C GLU A 289 -10.60 6.17 19.70
N ALA A 290 -10.79 7.48 19.63
CA ALA A 290 -10.48 8.31 18.45
C ALA A 290 -9.03 8.16 17.96
N ALA A 291 -8.09 7.84 18.84
CA ALA A 291 -6.69 7.64 18.51
C ALA A 291 -6.45 6.43 17.60
N LEU A 292 -7.27 5.39 17.68
CA LEU A 292 -7.19 4.16 16.90
C LEU A 292 -8.22 4.10 15.78
N THR A 293 -9.46 4.51 16.08
CA THR A 293 -10.60 4.38 15.15
C THR A 293 -10.83 5.64 14.32
N GLY A 294 -10.34 6.79 14.79
CA GLY A 294 -10.64 8.09 14.20
C GLY A 294 -12.05 8.61 14.49
N GLU A 295 -12.82 7.95 15.39
CA GLU A 295 -14.16 8.39 15.81
C GLU A 295 -14.08 9.31 17.01
N SER A 296 -14.75 10.47 16.93
CA SER A 296 -14.74 11.45 18.02
C SER A 296 -15.71 11.11 19.16
N MET A 297 -16.69 10.24 18.91
CA MET A 297 -17.70 9.86 19.92
C MET A 297 -17.10 8.79 20.84
N PRO A 298 -17.09 9.03 22.17
CA PRO A 298 -16.68 8.02 23.13
C PRO A 298 -17.62 6.81 23.12
N VAL A 299 -17.07 5.63 23.38
CA VAL A 299 -17.78 4.35 23.40
C VAL A 299 -18.00 3.91 24.84
N ASP A 300 -19.24 3.54 25.17
CA ASP A 300 -19.58 2.99 26.49
C ASP A 300 -18.95 1.62 26.70
N LYS A 301 -18.36 1.41 27.87
CA LYS A 301 -17.73 0.14 28.27
C LYS A 301 -18.37 -0.37 29.56
N PHE A 302 -18.75 -1.64 29.52
CA PHE A 302 -19.36 -2.40 30.60
C PHE A 302 -18.50 -3.63 30.90
N PRO A 303 -18.71 -4.31 32.01
CA PRO A 303 -18.07 -5.60 32.25
C PRO A 303 -18.31 -6.57 31.09
N GLY A 304 -17.22 -7.15 30.57
CA GLY A 304 -17.18 -7.96 29.34
C GLY A 304 -16.87 -7.21 28.07
N SER A 305 -16.84 -5.87 28.09
CA SER A 305 -16.45 -5.07 26.91
C SER A 305 -14.95 -5.12 26.68
N PRO A 306 -14.47 -5.22 25.41
CA PRO A 306 -13.07 -5.13 25.09
C PRO A 306 -12.57 -3.69 25.18
N VAL A 307 -11.30 -3.51 25.56
CA VAL A 307 -10.60 -2.23 25.60
C VAL A 307 -9.25 -2.36 24.91
N SER A 308 -8.84 -1.32 24.22
CA SER A 308 -7.60 -1.29 23.43
C SER A 308 -6.57 -0.34 24.02
N ALA A 309 -5.30 -0.71 23.92
CA ALA A 309 -4.18 0.11 24.35
C ALA A 309 -4.19 1.50 23.69
N ALA A 310 -3.73 2.52 24.42
CA ALA A 310 -3.67 3.94 23.99
C ALA A 310 -5.03 4.66 23.84
N THR A 311 -6.15 4.02 24.13
CA THR A 311 -7.46 4.68 24.24
C THR A 311 -7.58 5.35 25.62
N ILE A 312 -8.39 6.41 25.75
CA ILE A 312 -8.45 7.22 26.96
C ILE A 312 -9.75 6.97 27.70
N ASN A 313 -9.66 6.54 28.95
CA ASN A 313 -10.80 6.40 29.84
C ASN A 313 -11.30 7.78 30.29
N GLN A 314 -12.63 8.02 30.24
CA GLN A 314 -13.16 9.37 30.49
C GLN A 314 -13.82 9.56 31.88
N ASN A 315 -14.75 8.70 32.27
CA ASN A 315 -15.66 8.99 33.37
C ASN A 315 -15.46 8.13 34.61
N GLY A 316 -15.67 6.81 34.52
CA GLY A 316 -15.56 5.89 35.64
C GLY A 316 -14.20 5.22 35.72
N ALA A 317 -13.84 4.63 36.86
CA ALA A 317 -12.66 3.77 36.92
C ALA A 317 -13.00 2.40 36.36
N LEU A 318 -12.09 1.84 35.57
CA LEU A 318 -12.22 0.52 34.95
C LEU A 318 -11.17 -0.42 35.52
N THR A 319 -11.56 -1.60 35.98
CA THR A 319 -10.65 -2.72 36.21
C THR A 319 -10.73 -3.64 35.00
N CYS A 320 -9.59 -3.89 34.38
CA CYS A 320 -9.52 -4.67 33.15
C CYS A 320 -8.55 -5.84 33.33
N ARG A 321 -8.78 -6.95 32.63
CA ARG A 321 -7.87 -8.08 32.53
C ARG A 321 -7.07 -7.98 31.23
N ALA A 322 -5.76 -8.05 31.32
CA ALA A 322 -4.88 -8.01 30.17
C ALA A 322 -5.01 -9.27 29.31
N GLU A 323 -5.25 -9.11 28.01
CA GLU A 323 -5.38 -10.21 27.04
C GLU A 323 -4.22 -10.19 26.03
N ARG A 324 -3.83 -9.00 25.55
CA ARG A 324 -2.71 -8.82 24.62
C ARG A 324 -1.75 -7.80 25.19
N VAL A 325 -0.47 -8.16 25.26
CA VAL A 325 0.57 -7.33 25.85
C VAL A 325 1.76 -7.14 24.89
N GLY A 326 2.54 -6.10 25.09
CA GLY A 326 3.76 -5.82 24.31
C GLY A 326 3.49 -5.67 22.82
N GLN A 327 4.17 -6.48 22.00
CA GLN A 327 4.03 -6.43 20.53
C GLN A 327 2.69 -6.98 20.00
N ALA A 328 1.95 -7.72 20.83
CA ALA A 328 0.66 -8.27 20.47
C ALA A 328 -0.50 -7.27 20.64
N THR A 329 -0.29 -6.10 21.25
CA THR A 329 -1.34 -5.07 21.38
C THR A 329 -1.77 -4.52 20.03
N THR A 330 -3.05 -4.15 19.90
CA THR A 330 -3.63 -3.55 18.71
C THR A 330 -2.82 -2.33 18.24
N LEU A 331 -2.41 -1.45 19.15
CA LEU A 331 -1.56 -0.30 18.82
C LEU A 331 -0.22 -0.73 18.23
N SER A 332 0.45 -1.72 18.82
CA SER A 332 1.74 -2.22 18.33
C SER A 332 1.61 -2.83 16.94
N GLN A 333 0.51 -3.55 16.66
CA GLN A 333 0.21 -4.08 15.33
C GLN A 333 -0.03 -2.97 14.31
N VAL A 334 -0.79 -1.92 14.65
CA VAL A 334 -0.99 -0.74 13.80
C VAL A 334 0.34 -0.08 13.46
N ILE A 335 1.19 0.18 14.45
CA ILE A 335 2.52 0.78 14.26
C ILE A 335 3.37 -0.10 13.34
N ARG A 336 3.36 -1.41 13.54
CA ARG A 336 4.08 -2.37 12.72
C ARG A 336 3.61 -2.34 11.27
N LEU A 337 2.29 -2.38 11.01
CA LEU A 337 1.72 -2.33 9.66
C LEU A 337 2.11 -1.05 8.92
N VAL A 338 2.02 0.11 9.57
CA VAL A 338 2.43 1.39 8.96
C VAL A 338 3.92 1.42 8.64
N ARG A 339 4.76 0.84 9.51
CA ARG A 339 6.20 0.73 9.29
C ARG A 339 6.53 -0.22 8.14
N ASP A 340 5.87 -1.37 8.09
CA ASP A 340 6.07 -2.37 7.04
C ASP A 340 5.64 -1.82 5.68
N ALA A 341 4.51 -1.09 5.63
CA ALA A 341 4.11 -0.37 4.43
C ALA A 341 5.18 0.63 3.94
N ALA A 342 5.80 1.37 4.87
CA ALA A 342 6.88 2.31 4.53
C ALA A 342 8.19 1.62 4.10
N ALA A 343 8.43 0.39 4.56
CA ALA A 343 9.63 -0.39 4.22
C ALA A 343 9.52 -1.11 2.87
N THR A 344 8.31 -1.40 2.39
CA THR A 344 8.07 -2.07 1.11
C THR A 344 8.13 -1.09 -0.07
N LYS A 345 8.29 -1.61 -1.28
CA LYS A 345 8.33 -0.80 -2.52
C LYS A 345 7.09 -0.98 -3.36
N ALA A 346 6.42 0.12 -3.65
CA ALA A 346 5.34 0.17 -4.62
C ALA A 346 5.81 -0.12 -6.06
N PRO A 347 4.99 -0.65 -6.95
CA PRO A 347 5.30 -0.86 -8.36
C PRO A 347 5.83 0.39 -9.07
N LEU A 348 5.24 1.56 -8.81
CA LEU A 348 5.72 2.85 -9.35
C LEU A 348 7.13 3.19 -8.86
N ALA A 349 7.48 2.88 -7.60
CA ALA A 349 8.82 3.08 -7.07
C ALA A 349 9.85 2.20 -7.78
N LYS A 350 9.54 0.93 -8.03
CA LYS A 350 10.41 0.01 -8.78
C LYS A 350 10.68 0.52 -10.20
N THR A 351 9.66 1.10 -10.84
CA THR A 351 9.79 1.71 -12.16
C THR A 351 10.67 2.96 -12.12
N ALA A 352 10.48 3.84 -11.14
CA ALA A 352 11.31 5.04 -10.95
C ALA A 352 12.79 4.68 -10.68
N ASP A 353 13.05 3.65 -9.86
CA ASP A 353 14.40 3.15 -9.59
C ASP A 353 15.09 2.62 -10.84
N ARG A 354 14.38 1.88 -11.70
CA ARG A 354 14.89 1.38 -12.99
C ARG A 354 15.28 2.55 -13.92
N VAL A 355 14.41 3.54 -14.03
CA VAL A 355 14.67 4.75 -14.81
C VAL A 355 15.90 5.50 -14.27
N SER A 356 16.00 5.66 -12.94
CA SER A 356 17.16 6.29 -12.28
C SER A 356 18.48 5.58 -12.59
N GLY A 357 18.47 4.24 -12.66
CA GLY A 357 19.65 3.44 -12.98
C GLY A 357 20.17 3.63 -14.40
N ILE A 358 19.31 3.98 -15.36
CA ILE A 358 19.68 4.30 -16.74
C ILE A 358 20.07 5.78 -16.88
N PHE A 359 19.38 6.64 -16.15
CA PHE A 359 19.49 8.09 -16.24
C PHE A 359 20.89 8.59 -15.92
N VAL A 360 21.53 8.13 -14.83
CA VAL A 360 22.85 8.61 -14.39
C VAL A 360 23.95 8.34 -15.43
N PRO A 361 24.12 7.11 -15.97
CA PRO A 361 25.06 6.87 -17.07
C PRO A 361 24.78 7.72 -18.31
N THR A 362 23.49 7.87 -18.68
CA THR A 362 23.08 8.70 -19.82
C THR A 362 23.52 10.16 -19.65
N VAL A 363 23.33 10.71 -18.46
CA VAL A 363 23.74 12.09 -18.14
C VAL A 363 25.26 12.26 -18.22
N ILE A 364 26.04 11.29 -17.75
CA ILE A 364 27.50 11.33 -17.87
C ILE A 364 27.91 11.39 -19.37
N CYS A 365 27.27 10.60 -20.22
CA CYS A 365 27.49 10.64 -21.65
C CYS A 365 27.10 12.00 -22.29
N ILE A 366 25.96 12.57 -21.88
CA ILE A 366 25.51 13.89 -22.34
C ILE A 366 26.49 14.96 -21.90
N ALA A 367 26.97 14.92 -20.67
CA ALA A 367 27.96 15.90 -20.18
C ALA A 367 29.29 15.83 -20.96
N ALA A 368 29.78 14.60 -21.19
CA ALA A 368 30.99 14.37 -22.00
C ALA A 368 30.79 14.84 -23.45
N ALA A 369 29.66 14.52 -24.06
CA ALA A 369 29.31 14.96 -25.40
C ALA A 369 29.21 16.48 -25.45
N THR A 370 28.56 17.13 -24.48
CA THR A 370 28.45 18.60 -24.38
C THR A 370 29.84 19.23 -24.34
N PHE A 371 30.74 18.69 -23.51
CA PHE A 371 32.11 19.17 -23.41
C PHE A 371 32.83 19.07 -24.75
N VAL A 372 32.81 17.93 -25.43
CA VAL A 372 33.46 17.68 -26.70
C VAL A 372 32.87 18.57 -27.81
N ILE A 373 31.53 18.69 -27.87
CA ILE A 373 30.86 19.53 -28.91
C ILE A 373 31.30 20.98 -28.81
N TRP A 374 31.33 21.54 -27.60
CA TRP A 374 31.75 22.93 -27.42
C TRP A 374 33.23 23.16 -27.77
N LEU A 375 34.12 22.20 -27.51
CA LEU A 375 35.50 22.25 -27.97
C LEU A 375 35.61 22.22 -29.52
N LEU A 376 34.83 21.36 -30.19
CA LEU A 376 34.78 21.26 -31.64
C LEU A 376 34.20 22.54 -32.31
N LEU A 377 33.29 23.22 -31.59
CA LEU A 377 32.75 24.51 -32.01
C LEU A 377 33.71 25.69 -31.75
N GLY A 378 34.95 25.41 -31.31
CA GLY A 378 36.00 26.44 -31.13
C GLY A 378 35.85 27.27 -29.87
N GLN A 379 35.03 26.88 -28.91
CA GLN A 379 34.93 27.54 -27.62
C GLN A 379 36.12 27.19 -26.73
N THR A 380 36.36 28.03 -25.73
CA THR A 380 37.46 27.83 -24.78
C THR A 380 37.26 26.56 -23.96
N PHE A 381 38.35 25.92 -23.54
CA PHE A 381 38.33 24.75 -22.67
C PHE A 381 37.49 25.02 -21.39
N THR A 382 37.68 26.21 -20.79
CA THR A 382 36.93 26.65 -19.61
C THR A 382 35.44 26.69 -19.84
N PHE A 383 34.99 27.25 -20.96
CA PHE A 383 33.58 27.32 -21.33
C PHE A 383 32.99 25.92 -21.52
N ALA A 384 33.66 25.07 -22.27
CA ALA A 384 33.22 23.69 -22.50
C ALA A 384 33.14 22.89 -21.22
N LEU A 385 34.15 23.02 -20.34
CA LEU A 385 34.18 22.35 -19.04
C LEU A 385 33.03 22.83 -18.14
N ALA A 386 32.76 24.12 -18.06
CA ALA A 386 31.67 24.70 -17.29
C ALA A 386 30.30 24.16 -17.75
N ARG A 387 30.08 23.99 -19.07
CA ARG A 387 28.83 23.39 -19.59
C ARG A 387 28.72 21.92 -19.20
N GLY A 388 29.78 21.13 -19.33
CA GLY A 388 29.81 19.73 -18.91
C GLY A 388 29.53 19.58 -17.43
N ILE A 389 30.18 20.37 -16.57
CA ILE A 389 29.93 20.38 -15.11
C ILE A 389 28.48 20.79 -14.79
N SER A 390 27.96 21.82 -15.44
CA SER A 390 26.58 22.27 -15.27
C SER A 390 25.58 21.14 -15.57
N VAL A 391 25.79 20.37 -16.65
CA VAL A 391 24.96 19.19 -16.99
C VAL A 391 25.05 18.12 -15.93
N LEU A 392 26.25 17.79 -15.43
CA LEU A 392 26.40 16.77 -14.35
C LEU A 392 25.66 17.17 -13.10
N VAL A 393 25.79 18.43 -12.70
CA VAL A 393 25.22 18.90 -11.42
C VAL A 393 23.70 19.00 -11.46
N ILE A 394 23.13 19.60 -12.54
CA ILE A 394 21.67 19.80 -12.64
C ILE A 394 20.92 18.49 -12.77
N SER A 395 21.55 17.48 -13.32
CA SER A 395 20.90 16.20 -13.63
C SER A 395 20.84 15.23 -12.45
N CYS A 396 21.06 15.71 -11.23
CA CYS A 396 20.89 14.85 -10.05
C CYS A 396 19.44 14.38 -9.91
N PRO A 397 19.17 13.06 -9.88
CA PRO A 397 17.80 12.53 -9.71
C PRO A 397 17.37 12.49 -8.24
N CYS A 398 17.74 13.48 -7.42
CA CYS A 398 17.48 13.51 -5.97
C CYS A 398 15.98 13.47 -5.66
N ALA A 399 15.20 14.30 -6.34
CA ALA A 399 13.75 14.39 -6.18
C ALA A 399 13.03 13.10 -6.60
N LEU A 400 13.55 12.40 -7.63
CA LEU A 400 12.95 11.15 -8.13
C LEU A 400 12.96 10.03 -7.09
N GLY A 401 14.05 9.89 -6.34
CA GLY A 401 14.19 8.87 -5.30
C GLY A 401 13.26 9.07 -4.10
N LEU A 402 12.76 10.30 -3.89
CA LEU A 402 11.86 10.66 -2.79
C LEU A 402 10.38 10.73 -3.22
N ALA A 403 10.11 10.86 -4.51
CA ALA A 403 8.79 11.13 -5.06
C ALA A 403 7.71 10.13 -4.60
N THR A 404 8.04 8.85 -4.58
CA THR A 404 7.13 7.77 -4.20
C THR A 404 7.17 7.46 -2.70
N PRO A 405 8.34 7.24 -2.05
CA PRO A 405 8.37 6.80 -0.66
C PRO A 405 7.76 7.81 0.32
N VAL A 406 7.98 9.11 0.09
CA VAL A 406 7.43 10.16 0.97
C VAL A 406 5.91 10.23 0.86
N ALA A 407 5.34 10.14 -0.34
CA ALA A 407 3.89 10.14 -0.54
C ALA A 407 3.23 8.92 0.09
N ILE A 408 3.85 7.72 -0.03
CA ILE A 408 3.37 6.49 0.59
C ILE A 408 3.39 6.62 2.10
N MET A 409 4.49 7.08 2.69
CA MET A 409 4.60 7.20 4.15
C MET A 409 3.57 8.18 4.71
N VAL A 410 3.40 9.36 4.09
CA VAL A 410 2.38 10.32 4.51
C VAL A 410 0.99 9.72 4.34
N GLY A 411 0.72 9.07 3.19
CA GLY A 411 -0.57 8.44 2.91
C GLY A 411 -0.91 7.32 3.89
N SER A 412 0.04 6.42 4.17
CA SER A 412 -0.14 5.36 5.18
C SER A 412 -0.37 5.95 6.58
N GLY A 413 0.33 7.04 6.92
CA GLY A 413 0.12 7.75 8.18
C GLY A 413 -1.27 8.39 8.30
N VAL A 414 -1.78 8.97 7.21
CA VAL A 414 -3.16 9.49 7.13
C VAL A 414 -4.16 8.35 7.24
N GLY A 415 -3.92 7.24 6.55
CA GLY A 415 -4.74 6.03 6.64
C GLY A 415 -4.84 5.52 8.07
N ALA A 416 -3.72 5.34 8.73
CA ALA A 416 -3.66 4.83 10.10
C ALA A 416 -4.44 5.72 11.09
N LYS A 417 -4.32 7.05 10.97
CA LYS A 417 -5.11 8.00 11.78
C LYS A 417 -6.62 7.89 11.56
N ASN A 418 -7.03 7.36 10.42
CA ASN A 418 -8.43 7.15 10.06
C ASN A 418 -8.88 5.69 10.21
N GLY A 419 -8.07 4.83 10.83
CA GLY A 419 -8.38 3.41 11.01
C GLY A 419 -8.26 2.58 9.71
N ILE A 420 -7.55 3.08 8.70
CA ILE A 420 -7.32 2.40 7.42
C ILE A 420 -5.84 2.00 7.36
N LEU A 421 -5.54 0.71 7.45
CA LEU A 421 -4.20 0.18 7.53
C LEU A 421 -3.82 -0.54 6.23
N PHE A 422 -2.81 -0.05 5.53
CA PHE A 422 -2.24 -0.71 4.36
C PHE A 422 -1.03 -1.54 4.79
N LYS A 423 -0.99 -2.83 4.44
CA LYS A 423 0.15 -3.70 4.79
C LYS A 423 1.42 -3.38 4.02
N THR A 424 1.27 -2.98 2.78
CA THR A 424 2.40 -2.71 1.89
C THR A 424 2.21 -1.44 1.08
N ALA A 425 3.30 -0.88 0.59
CA ALA A 425 3.23 0.21 -0.37
C ALA A 425 2.52 -0.19 -1.67
N ALA A 426 2.62 -1.46 -2.06
CA ALA A 426 1.92 -2.00 -3.21
C ALA A 426 0.40 -2.03 -2.98
N SER A 427 -0.05 -2.49 -1.80
CA SER A 427 -1.47 -2.51 -1.42
C SER A 427 -2.07 -1.10 -1.46
N LEU A 428 -1.34 -0.09 -0.95
CA LEU A 428 -1.77 1.31 -1.02
C LEU A 428 -1.86 1.81 -2.47
N GLU A 429 -0.95 1.41 -3.35
CA GLU A 429 -1.01 1.79 -4.76
C GLU A 429 -2.13 1.05 -5.50
N THR A 430 -2.26 -0.28 -5.32
CA THR A 430 -3.22 -1.12 -6.07
C THR A 430 -4.66 -0.80 -5.73
N THR A 431 -4.97 -0.51 -4.45
CA THR A 431 -6.31 -0.07 -4.01
C THR A 431 -6.82 1.12 -4.83
N GLY A 432 -5.96 2.07 -5.22
CA GLY A 432 -6.35 3.23 -6.02
C GLY A 432 -6.74 2.91 -7.46
N TYR A 433 -6.30 1.78 -7.95
CA TYR A 433 -6.59 1.31 -9.31
C TYR A 433 -7.74 0.32 -9.39
N THR A 434 -8.43 0.05 -8.29
CA THR A 434 -9.60 -0.84 -8.25
C THR A 434 -10.68 -0.37 -9.23
N ASP A 435 -11.19 -1.30 -10.03
CA ASP A 435 -12.28 -1.11 -11.00
C ASP A 435 -13.60 -1.70 -10.46
N ALA A 436 -13.54 -2.83 -9.75
CA ALA A 436 -14.69 -3.52 -9.17
C ALA A 436 -14.45 -3.90 -7.71
N VAL A 437 -15.51 -3.86 -6.90
CA VAL A 437 -15.49 -4.25 -5.48
C VAL A 437 -16.48 -5.39 -5.27
N LEU A 438 -15.99 -6.54 -4.81
CA LEU A 438 -16.79 -7.63 -4.31
C LEU A 438 -16.99 -7.46 -2.81
N LEU A 439 -18.23 -7.44 -2.37
CA LEU A 439 -18.59 -7.35 -0.97
C LEU A 439 -19.13 -8.70 -0.49
N ASP A 440 -18.55 -9.29 0.54
CA ASP A 440 -19.27 -10.33 1.24
C ASP A 440 -20.50 -9.75 1.93
N LYS A 441 -21.56 -10.54 2.06
CA LYS A 441 -22.75 -10.08 2.77
C LYS A 441 -22.53 -10.06 4.29
N THR A 442 -22.19 -11.21 4.86
CA THR A 442 -22.23 -11.45 6.30
C THR A 442 -21.07 -10.76 7.03
N GLY A 443 -21.37 -9.98 8.07
CA GLY A 443 -20.34 -9.24 8.80
C GLY A 443 -19.76 -8.02 8.05
N THR A 444 -19.98 -7.91 6.73
CA THR A 444 -19.50 -6.82 5.87
C THR A 444 -20.60 -5.84 5.52
N VAL A 445 -21.59 -6.26 4.72
CA VAL A 445 -22.78 -5.44 4.39
C VAL A 445 -23.77 -5.46 5.56
N THR A 446 -23.85 -6.59 6.26
CA THR A 446 -24.71 -6.81 7.42
C THR A 446 -23.88 -6.84 8.71
N THR A 447 -24.56 -6.82 9.86
CA THR A 447 -23.87 -6.85 11.16
C THR A 447 -23.18 -8.18 11.45
N GLY A 448 -23.56 -9.24 10.79
CA GLY A 448 -23.08 -10.60 11.02
C GLY A 448 -23.72 -11.24 12.27
N GLU A 449 -24.57 -10.51 12.96
CA GLU A 449 -25.31 -10.96 14.11
C GLU A 449 -26.79 -11.08 13.76
N PRO A 450 -27.36 -12.32 13.71
CA PRO A 450 -28.77 -12.49 13.49
C PRO A 450 -29.59 -11.80 14.59
N ASN A 451 -30.67 -11.13 14.22
CA ASN A 451 -31.59 -10.46 15.13
C ASN A 451 -33.03 -10.91 14.90
N VAL A 452 -33.84 -10.95 15.94
CA VAL A 452 -35.29 -11.18 15.82
C VAL A 452 -35.95 -9.90 15.27
N VAL A 453 -36.47 -9.98 14.03
CA VAL A 453 -37.06 -8.85 13.31
C VAL A 453 -38.59 -8.88 13.31
N LYS A 454 -39.20 -10.05 13.27
CA LYS A 454 -40.68 -10.22 13.31
C LYS A 454 -41.05 -11.35 14.27
N ILE A 455 -42.13 -11.19 15.01
CA ILE A 455 -42.73 -12.23 15.84
C ILE A 455 -44.22 -12.29 15.49
N PHE A 456 -44.74 -13.49 15.19
CA PHE A 456 -46.14 -13.69 14.91
C PHE A 456 -46.64 -14.88 15.75
N GLY A 457 -47.39 -14.55 16.79
CA GLY A 457 -48.05 -15.56 17.66
C GLY A 457 -49.44 -15.91 17.15
N THR A 458 -49.89 -17.12 17.42
CA THR A 458 -51.31 -17.49 17.20
C THR A 458 -52.23 -16.74 18.13
N ARG A 459 -53.55 -16.68 17.82
CA ARG A 459 -54.59 -15.98 18.66
C ARG A 459 -54.54 -16.33 20.14
N ASN A 460 -54.04 -17.53 20.47
CA ASN A 460 -54.00 -18.01 21.85
C ASN A 460 -52.59 -17.92 22.48
N VAL A 461 -51.58 -17.47 21.76
CA VAL A 461 -50.20 -17.37 22.23
C VAL A 461 -49.67 -15.95 21.97
N PRO A 462 -49.63 -15.10 22.99
CA PRO A 462 -49.09 -13.77 22.87
C PRO A 462 -47.63 -13.82 22.48
N GLU A 463 -47.14 -12.84 21.70
CA GLU A 463 -45.74 -12.72 21.20
C GLU A 463 -44.70 -12.81 22.33
N LYS A 464 -44.93 -12.12 23.46
CA LYS A 464 -44.03 -12.18 24.64
C LYS A 464 -43.94 -13.57 25.25
N PHE A 465 -45.02 -14.32 25.24
CA PHE A 465 -45.03 -15.71 25.74
C PHE A 465 -44.34 -16.65 24.73
N LEU A 466 -44.56 -16.45 23.46
CA LEU A 466 -43.86 -17.17 22.39
C LEU A 466 -42.35 -16.95 22.52
N LEU A 467 -41.90 -15.70 22.65
CA LEU A 467 -40.48 -15.34 22.78
C LEU A 467 -39.87 -15.93 24.07
N SER A 468 -40.54 -15.84 25.22
CA SER A 468 -40.09 -16.44 26.49
C SER A 468 -39.96 -17.96 26.42
N MET A 469 -40.88 -18.61 25.73
CA MET A 469 -40.86 -20.05 25.49
C MET A 469 -39.74 -20.46 24.53
N ALA A 470 -39.60 -19.74 23.44
CA ALA A 470 -38.52 -19.93 22.45
C ALA A 470 -37.13 -19.71 23.09
N ALA A 471 -36.96 -18.63 23.89
CA ALA A 471 -35.73 -18.37 24.60
C ALA A 471 -35.37 -19.47 25.61
N GLY A 472 -36.39 -20.02 26.33
CA GLY A 472 -36.18 -21.17 27.21
C GLY A 472 -35.72 -22.42 26.48
N LEU A 473 -36.24 -22.69 25.27
CA LEU A 473 -35.84 -23.80 24.42
C LEU A 473 -34.41 -23.59 23.84
N GLU A 474 -34.12 -22.40 23.41
CA GLU A 474 -32.83 -22.04 22.78
C GLU A 474 -31.69 -21.81 23.78
N LEU A 475 -31.96 -21.73 25.08
CA LEU A 475 -30.96 -21.47 26.14
C LEU A 475 -29.80 -22.48 26.15
N ARG A 476 -30.01 -23.67 25.62
CA ARG A 476 -29.02 -24.75 25.56
C ARG A 476 -28.53 -25.02 24.13
N SER A 477 -28.94 -24.21 23.19
CA SER A 477 -28.54 -24.30 21.79
C SER A 477 -27.30 -23.44 21.53
N GLU A 478 -26.32 -23.99 20.82
CA GLU A 478 -25.13 -23.27 20.37
C GLU A 478 -25.35 -22.62 19.00
N HIS A 479 -26.55 -22.75 18.44
CA HIS A 479 -26.82 -22.23 17.09
C HIS A 479 -26.84 -20.69 17.08
N PRO A 480 -26.31 -20.01 16.04
CA PRO A 480 -26.31 -18.54 15.96
C PRO A 480 -27.71 -17.92 16.08
N LEU A 481 -28.75 -18.56 15.55
CA LEU A 481 -30.14 -18.09 15.63
C LEU A 481 -30.68 -18.15 17.07
N ALA A 482 -30.18 -19.07 17.92
CA ALA A 482 -30.53 -19.11 19.34
C ALA A 482 -30.13 -17.83 20.07
N ARG A 483 -28.91 -17.35 19.78
CA ARG A 483 -28.39 -16.10 20.38
C ARG A 483 -29.28 -14.91 20.08
N ALA A 484 -29.80 -14.82 18.85
CA ALA A 484 -30.74 -13.74 18.47
C ALA A 484 -32.04 -13.75 19.31
N ILE A 485 -32.60 -14.96 19.56
CA ILE A 485 -33.82 -15.11 20.35
C ILE A 485 -33.55 -14.76 21.83
N LEU A 486 -32.38 -15.18 22.35
CA LEU A 486 -31.99 -14.88 23.74
C LEU A 486 -31.76 -13.39 23.96
N GLN A 487 -30.99 -12.73 23.06
CA GLN A 487 -30.75 -11.30 23.13
C GLN A 487 -32.04 -10.48 23.06
N ARG A 488 -32.97 -10.88 22.18
CA ARG A 488 -34.29 -10.21 22.11
C ARG A 488 -35.10 -10.40 23.39
N ALA A 489 -35.12 -11.58 23.99
CA ALA A 489 -35.81 -11.85 25.24
C ALA A 489 -35.19 -11.07 26.42
N GLU A 490 -33.86 -10.93 26.46
CA GLU A 490 -33.16 -10.08 27.45
C GLU A 490 -33.48 -8.60 27.26
N LYS A 491 -33.45 -8.10 26.05
CA LYS A 491 -33.82 -6.70 25.74
C LYS A 491 -35.24 -6.35 26.15
N ASP A 492 -36.17 -7.30 25.98
CA ASP A 492 -37.58 -7.19 26.39
C ASP A 492 -37.78 -7.52 27.86
N HIS A 493 -36.72 -7.76 28.64
CA HIS A 493 -36.73 -8.11 30.07
C HIS A 493 -37.65 -9.29 30.40
N LEU A 494 -37.66 -10.33 29.55
CA LEU A 494 -38.51 -11.52 29.74
C LEU A 494 -37.80 -12.58 30.55
N SER A 495 -38.51 -13.25 31.43
CA SER A 495 -38.03 -14.46 32.09
C SER A 495 -38.14 -15.65 31.13
N TYR A 496 -37.13 -16.50 31.11
CA TYR A 496 -37.12 -17.71 30.30
C TYR A 496 -38.01 -18.82 30.86
N ALA A 497 -38.73 -19.52 29.98
CA ALA A 497 -39.45 -20.71 30.40
C ALA A 497 -38.46 -21.83 30.78
N THR A 498 -38.67 -22.48 31.92
CA THR A 498 -37.85 -23.62 32.33
C THR A 498 -38.14 -24.84 31.46
N VAL A 499 -37.13 -25.25 30.65
CA VAL A 499 -37.22 -26.41 29.74
C VAL A 499 -36.50 -27.60 30.33
N THR A 500 -37.22 -28.73 30.33
CA THR A 500 -36.70 -30.06 30.70
C THR A 500 -36.72 -30.96 29.44
N ASP A 501 -36.03 -32.10 29.51
CA ASP A 501 -35.96 -33.10 28.44
C ASP A 501 -35.55 -32.46 27.08
N PHE A 502 -34.52 -31.60 27.09
CA PHE A 502 -34.02 -30.94 25.91
C PHE A 502 -33.34 -31.93 24.96
N GLU A 503 -33.71 -31.87 23.70
CA GLU A 503 -33.15 -32.65 22.61
C GLU A 503 -32.93 -31.76 21.38
N ALA A 504 -31.71 -31.80 20.82
CA ALA A 504 -31.41 -31.16 19.54
C ALA A 504 -31.54 -32.19 18.40
N VAL A 505 -32.33 -31.88 17.38
CA VAL A 505 -32.55 -32.72 16.19
C VAL A 505 -31.70 -32.10 15.05
N PRO A 506 -30.56 -32.70 14.67
CA PRO A 506 -29.67 -32.12 13.71
C PRO A 506 -30.35 -31.78 12.37
N GLY A 507 -30.16 -30.55 11.88
CA GLY A 507 -30.74 -30.07 10.62
C GLY A 507 -32.22 -29.77 10.61
N LYS A 508 -32.97 -30.03 11.72
CA LYS A 508 -34.41 -29.82 11.80
C LYS A 508 -34.82 -28.79 12.87
N GLY A 509 -34.37 -28.96 14.11
CA GLY A 509 -34.76 -28.07 15.21
C GLY A 509 -34.52 -28.65 16.57
N LEU A 510 -35.27 -28.17 17.57
CA LEU A 510 -35.11 -28.46 18.99
C LEU A 510 -36.43 -28.98 19.58
N ARG A 511 -36.35 -29.87 20.55
CA ARG A 511 -37.48 -30.36 21.35
C ARG A 511 -37.20 -30.22 22.84
N GLY A 512 -38.24 -30.09 23.62
CA GLY A 512 -38.18 -30.10 25.09
C GLY A 512 -39.56 -30.14 25.73
N LYS A 513 -39.61 -29.95 27.07
CA LYS A 513 -40.85 -29.84 27.81
C LYS A 513 -40.87 -28.56 28.65
N VAL A 514 -41.98 -27.82 28.62
CA VAL A 514 -42.27 -26.70 29.51
C VAL A 514 -43.50 -27.02 30.33
N ALA A 515 -43.36 -27.02 31.65
CA ALA A 515 -44.45 -27.42 32.57
C ALA A 515 -45.12 -28.77 32.20
N GLY A 516 -44.30 -29.75 31.77
CA GLY A 516 -44.77 -31.10 31.38
C GLY A 516 -45.35 -31.16 29.95
N LYS A 517 -45.53 -30.06 29.25
CA LYS A 517 -46.00 -29.98 27.85
C LYS A 517 -44.87 -30.00 26.88
N VAL A 518 -44.95 -30.80 25.81
CA VAL A 518 -43.95 -30.87 24.76
C VAL A 518 -43.92 -29.57 23.99
N ILE A 519 -42.72 -29.02 23.80
CA ILE A 519 -42.45 -27.91 22.90
C ILE A 519 -41.47 -28.35 21.83
N ALA A 520 -41.62 -27.78 20.63
CA ALA A 520 -40.64 -27.93 19.55
C ALA A 520 -40.46 -26.59 18.83
N GLY A 521 -39.22 -26.34 18.38
CA GLY A 521 -38.85 -25.17 17.57
C GLY A 521 -37.98 -25.60 16.43
N GLY A 522 -38.17 -25.04 15.24
CA GLY A 522 -37.37 -25.37 14.07
C GLY A 522 -38.01 -24.96 12.74
N ASN A 523 -37.58 -25.59 11.63
CA ASN A 523 -38.09 -25.30 10.30
C ASN A 523 -39.55 -25.81 10.15
N ALA A 524 -40.24 -25.35 9.08
CA ALA A 524 -41.65 -25.70 8.81
C ALA A 524 -41.90 -27.22 8.76
N ASP A 525 -40.99 -27.95 8.13
CA ASP A 525 -41.16 -29.43 7.94
C ASP A 525 -41.05 -30.15 9.26
N PHE A 526 -40.15 -29.76 10.14
CA PHE A 526 -40.03 -30.33 11.48
C PHE A 526 -41.27 -30.05 12.35
N ILE A 527 -41.86 -28.87 12.23
CA ILE A 527 -43.08 -28.58 12.98
C ILE A 527 -44.29 -29.32 12.41
N ARG A 528 -44.35 -29.53 11.09
CA ARG A 528 -45.40 -30.39 10.44
C ARG A 528 -45.33 -31.85 10.89
N GLU A 529 -44.14 -32.36 11.27
CA GLU A 529 -44.04 -33.69 11.88
C GLU A 529 -44.73 -33.78 13.26
N THR A 530 -44.85 -32.63 13.97
CA THR A 530 -45.39 -32.56 15.33
C THR A 530 -46.81 -32.05 15.42
N CYS A 531 -47.25 -31.20 14.50
CA CYS A 531 -48.63 -30.65 14.46
C CYS A 531 -48.98 -30.11 13.06
N ALA A 532 -50.28 -29.93 12.78
CA ALA A 532 -50.72 -29.21 11.63
C ALA A 532 -50.29 -27.72 11.72
N LEU A 533 -49.71 -27.20 10.65
CA LEU A 533 -49.35 -25.80 10.58
C LEU A 533 -50.54 -25.04 9.99
N PRO A 534 -51.14 -24.09 10.74
CA PRO A 534 -52.26 -23.26 10.27
C PRO A 534 -51.85 -22.39 9.06
N ASP A 535 -52.79 -22.15 8.17
CA ASP A 535 -52.55 -21.40 6.93
C ASP A 535 -52.08 -19.97 7.19
N ASP A 536 -52.56 -19.32 8.24
CA ASP A 536 -52.11 -17.98 8.66
C ASP A 536 -50.65 -17.96 9.12
N LEU A 537 -50.16 -18.99 9.81
CA LEU A 537 -48.77 -19.13 10.20
C LEU A 537 -47.89 -19.49 9.02
N GLN A 538 -48.36 -20.31 8.11
CA GLN A 538 -47.65 -20.65 6.91
C GLN A 538 -47.46 -19.40 6.01
N GLN A 539 -48.57 -18.68 5.80
CA GLN A 539 -48.52 -17.43 5.05
C GLN A 539 -47.54 -16.40 5.69
N ALA A 540 -47.60 -16.22 7.01
CA ALA A 540 -46.68 -15.31 7.71
C ALA A 540 -45.22 -15.74 7.52
N GLY A 541 -44.90 -17.03 7.53
CA GLY A 541 -43.54 -17.51 7.30
C GLY A 541 -43.12 -17.42 5.85
N ASP A 542 -44.05 -17.62 4.90
CA ASP A 542 -43.76 -17.43 3.47
C ASP A 542 -43.52 -15.97 3.15
N GLU A 543 -44.27 -15.03 3.76
CA GLU A 543 -44.03 -13.57 3.67
C GLU A 543 -42.67 -13.22 4.28
N MET A 544 -42.35 -13.74 5.46
CA MET A 544 -41.02 -13.56 6.06
C MET A 544 -39.91 -14.08 5.16
N SER A 545 -40.10 -15.25 4.56
CA SER A 545 -39.09 -15.81 3.63
C SER A 545 -38.95 -14.99 2.35
N ALA A 546 -40.03 -14.42 1.83
CA ALA A 546 -39.98 -13.49 0.70
C ALA A 546 -39.24 -12.19 1.01
N ASP A 547 -39.35 -11.71 2.27
CA ASP A 547 -38.60 -10.55 2.80
C ASP A 547 -37.15 -10.91 3.20
N GLY A 548 -36.68 -12.15 2.92
CA GLY A 548 -35.32 -12.56 3.28
C GLY A 548 -35.10 -12.87 4.77
N ILE A 549 -36.18 -13.05 5.51
CA ILE A 549 -36.17 -13.38 6.95
C ILE A 549 -36.31 -14.89 7.11
N THR A 550 -35.48 -15.50 7.95
CA THR A 550 -35.54 -16.92 8.27
C THR A 550 -36.64 -17.17 9.27
N PRO A 551 -37.74 -17.86 8.89
CA PRO A 551 -38.83 -18.19 9.83
C PRO A 551 -38.48 -19.41 10.67
N LEU A 552 -38.56 -19.27 11.99
CA LEU A 552 -38.45 -20.33 12.96
C LEU A 552 -39.85 -20.57 13.56
N TYR A 553 -40.41 -21.75 13.30
CA TYR A 553 -41.74 -22.13 13.80
C TYR A 553 -41.64 -22.82 15.14
N PHE A 554 -42.64 -22.57 16.00
CA PHE A 554 -42.70 -23.14 17.32
C PHE A 554 -44.05 -23.83 17.56
N SER A 555 -44.02 -24.94 18.26
CA SER A 555 -45.22 -25.65 18.71
C SER A 555 -45.26 -25.86 20.20
N LEU A 556 -46.43 -25.92 20.81
CA LEU A 556 -46.67 -26.17 22.22
C LEU A 556 -47.81 -27.19 22.37
N ALA A 557 -47.57 -28.27 23.09
CA ALA A 557 -48.55 -29.32 23.36
C ALA A 557 -49.23 -29.85 22.08
N GLY A 558 -48.50 -30.06 21.01
CA GLY A 558 -49.00 -30.58 19.74
C GLY A 558 -49.86 -29.60 18.92
N LYS A 559 -49.75 -28.28 19.22
CA LYS A 559 -50.39 -27.20 18.46
C LYS A 559 -49.36 -26.17 18.05
N ALA A 560 -49.49 -25.61 16.86
CA ALA A 560 -48.64 -24.53 16.45
C ALA A 560 -48.82 -23.29 17.34
N ALA A 561 -47.73 -22.74 17.85
CA ALA A 561 -47.69 -21.61 18.77
C ALA A 561 -47.40 -20.27 18.06
N GLY A 562 -46.56 -20.28 17.04
CA GLY A 562 -46.20 -19.09 16.29
C GLY A 562 -44.94 -19.24 15.46
N VAL A 563 -44.54 -18.19 14.81
CA VAL A 563 -43.31 -18.07 14.02
C VAL A 563 -42.52 -16.87 14.46
N ILE A 564 -41.20 -17.04 14.60
CA ILE A 564 -40.23 -15.97 14.91
C ILE A 564 -39.32 -15.81 13.70
N GLY A 565 -39.28 -14.62 13.13
CA GLY A 565 -38.44 -14.28 11.99
C GLY A 565 -37.09 -13.73 12.46
N VAL A 566 -36.02 -14.37 12.06
CA VAL A 566 -34.66 -13.98 12.38
C VAL A 566 -33.93 -13.63 11.08
N SER A 567 -33.26 -12.48 11.05
CA SER A 567 -32.47 -12.05 9.91
C SER A 567 -31.22 -11.32 10.37
N ASP A 568 -30.19 -11.38 9.55
CA ASP A 568 -28.99 -10.56 9.69
C ASP A 568 -29.32 -9.15 9.17
N VAL A 569 -29.07 -8.13 9.99
CA VAL A 569 -29.49 -6.76 9.74
C VAL A 569 -28.44 -6.02 8.93
N VAL A 570 -28.87 -5.32 7.88
CA VAL A 570 -28.01 -4.42 7.09
C VAL A 570 -27.51 -3.29 8.00
N LYS A 571 -26.20 -3.01 7.95
CA LYS A 571 -25.62 -1.88 8.69
C LYS A 571 -26.16 -0.56 8.12
N GLU A 572 -26.43 0.42 8.98
CA GLU A 572 -26.98 1.72 8.58
C GLU A 572 -26.13 2.45 7.53
N SER A 573 -24.80 2.28 7.59
CA SER A 573 -23.86 2.90 6.67
C SER A 573 -23.75 2.20 5.30
N SER A 574 -24.22 0.94 5.17
CA SER A 574 -23.95 0.11 3.99
C SER A 574 -24.50 0.68 2.69
N ALA A 575 -25.75 1.14 2.71
CA ALA A 575 -26.39 1.72 1.51
C ALA A 575 -25.65 2.99 1.04
N ALA A 576 -25.29 3.87 2.00
CA ALA A 576 -24.54 5.09 1.71
C ALA A 576 -23.13 4.80 1.20
N ALA A 577 -22.45 3.81 1.76
CA ALA A 577 -21.12 3.37 1.36
C ALA A 577 -21.10 2.80 -0.07
N ILE A 578 -22.10 1.98 -0.40
CA ILE A 578 -22.27 1.40 -1.76
C ILE A 578 -22.52 2.52 -2.78
N ALA A 579 -23.41 3.46 -2.48
CA ALA A 579 -23.67 4.61 -3.34
C ALA A 579 -22.40 5.47 -3.57
N GLN A 580 -21.58 5.66 -2.53
CA GLN A 580 -20.30 6.36 -2.65
C GLN A 580 -19.31 5.59 -3.54
N MET A 581 -19.21 4.26 -3.41
CA MET A 581 -18.36 3.44 -4.27
C MET A 581 -18.81 3.53 -5.74
N GLN A 582 -20.11 3.49 -6.00
CA GLN A 582 -20.66 3.67 -7.36
C GLN A 582 -20.35 5.08 -7.90
N THR A 583 -20.45 6.13 -7.07
CA THR A 583 -20.08 7.51 -7.45
C THR A 583 -18.59 7.62 -7.79
N LEU A 584 -17.72 6.87 -7.11
CA LEU A 584 -16.30 6.75 -7.43
C LEU A 584 -16.04 5.99 -8.75
N GLY A 585 -17.09 5.49 -9.41
CA GLY A 585 -17.03 4.72 -10.65
C GLY A 585 -16.56 3.27 -10.44
N LEU A 586 -16.76 2.73 -9.24
CA LEU A 586 -16.51 1.34 -8.93
C LEU A 586 -17.75 0.51 -9.25
N GLN A 587 -17.58 -0.63 -9.89
CA GLN A 587 -18.61 -1.64 -9.96
C GLN A 587 -18.69 -2.35 -8.61
N VAL A 588 -19.86 -2.35 -7.98
CA VAL A 588 -20.06 -3.00 -6.68
C VAL A 588 -20.91 -4.25 -6.90
N VAL A 589 -20.40 -5.40 -6.47
CA VAL A 589 -21.08 -6.70 -6.55
C VAL A 589 -21.14 -7.29 -5.15
N MET A 590 -22.31 -7.73 -4.72
CA MET A 590 -22.49 -8.44 -3.45
C MET A 590 -22.47 -9.96 -3.66
N LEU A 591 -21.74 -10.66 -2.80
CA LEU A 591 -21.56 -12.10 -2.82
C LEU A 591 -22.15 -12.71 -1.54
N THR A 592 -22.97 -13.77 -1.66
CA THR A 592 -23.58 -14.41 -0.51
C THR A 592 -23.83 -15.89 -0.72
N GLY A 593 -23.75 -16.67 0.35
CA GLY A 593 -24.19 -18.07 0.38
C GLY A 593 -25.71 -18.25 0.50
N ASP A 594 -26.46 -17.17 0.71
CA ASP A 594 -27.92 -17.21 0.85
C ASP A 594 -28.61 -17.60 -0.47
N ASN A 595 -29.88 -17.95 -0.35
CA ASN A 595 -30.74 -18.18 -1.51
C ASN A 595 -30.97 -16.87 -2.32
N ALA A 596 -31.36 -17.03 -3.58
CA ALA A 596 -31.52 -15.91 -4.50
C ALA A 596 -32.61 -14.89 -4.10
N ALA A 597 -33.59 -15.27 -3.31
CA ALA A 597 -34.65 -14.37 -2.84
C ALA A 597 -34.13 -13.43 -1.75
N THR A 598 -33.50 -13.99 -0.71
CA THR A 598 -32.88 -13.25 0.38
C THR A 598 -31.77 -12.33 -0.17
N ALA A 599 -30.92 -12.85 -1.06
CA ALA A 599 -29.84 -12.08 -1.65
C ALA A 599 -30.34 -10.85 -2.43
N ARG A 600 -31.40 -11.02 -3.24
CA ARG A 600 -32.03 -9.91 -3.97
C ARG A 600 -32.67 -8.89 -3.05
N HIS A 601 -33.36 -9.34 -1.97
CA HIS A 601 -33.95 -8.43 -1.00
C HIS A 601 -32.91 -7.53 -0.35
N ILE A 602 -31.81 -8.12 0.16
CA ILE A 602 -30.70 -7.36 0.76
C ILE A 602 -30.01 -6.46 -0.27
N GLY A 603 -29.77 -6.96 -1.50
CA GLY A 603 -29.19 -6.17 -2.58
C GLY A 603 -30.00 -4.94 -2.89
N ALA A 604 -31.32 -5.08 -3.02
CA ALA A 604 -32.24 -3.98 -3.25
C ALA A 604 -32.25 -2.97 -2.09
N ALA A 605 -32.20 -3.45 -0.84
CA ALA A 605 -32.13 -2.59 0.36
C ALA A 605 -30.88 -1.72 0.40
N VAL A 606 -29.77 -2.16 -0.23
CA VAL A 606 -28.50 -1.39 -0.31
C VAL A 606 -28.28 -0.73 -1.66
N GLY A 607 -29.28 -0.72 -2.56
CA GLY A 607 -29.22 -0.05 -3.85
C GLY A 607 -28.43 -0.79 -4.94
N LEU A 608 -28.36 -2.13 -4.86
CA LEU A 608 -27.77 -2.99 -5.89
C LEU A 608 -28.87 -3.62 -6.74
N ASP A 609 -28.68 -3.60 -8.07
CA ASP A 609 -29.54 -4.31 -9.01
C ASP A 609 -29.32 -5.82 -8.92
N ALA A 610 -30.28 -6.62 -9.40
CA ALA A 610 -30.21 -8.09 -9.36
C ALA A 610 -28.96 -8.66 -10.07
N ASP A 611 -28.49 -8.00 -11.11
CA ASP A 611 -27.30 -8.39 -11.88
C ASP A 611 -25.98 -8.16 -11.11
N HIS A 612 -26.03 -7.41 -10.02
CA HIS A 612 -24.90 -7.13 -9.13
C HIS A 612 -24.94 -7.94 -7.81
N VAL A 613 -25.76 -8.98 -7.77
CA VAL A 613 -25.90 -9.86 -6.61
C VAL A 613 -25.69 -11.30 -7.03
N ILE A 614 -24.67 -11.95 -6.49
CA ILE A 614 -24.34 -13.35 -6.73
C ILE A 614 -24.72 -14.16 -5.50
N ALA A 615 -25.74 -15.00 -5.63
CA ALA A 615 -26.31 -15.79 -4.54
C ALA A 615 -25.88 -17.27 -4.61
N GLY A 616 -25.98 -17.98 -3.47
CA GLY A 616 -25.73 -19.42 -3.40
C GLY A 616 -24.26 -19.81 -3.52
N VAL A 617 -23.34 -18.88 -3.25
CA VAL A 617 -21.91 -19.13 -3.37
C VAL A 617 -21.37 -19.74 -2.09
N LEU A 618 -20.88 -20.96 -2.17
CA LEU A 618 -20.20 -21.63 -1.08
C LEU A 618 -18.84 -20.94 -0.78
N PRO A 619 -18.28 -21.04 0.43
CA PRO A 619 -17.01 -20.42 0.78
C PRO A 619 -15.87 -20.74 -0.21
N ALA A 620 -15.75 -21.98 -0.64
CA ALA A 620 -14.76 -22.39 -1.65
C ALA A 620 -15.01 -21.82 -3.05
N GLY A 621 -16.23 -21.37 -3.36
CA GLY A 621 -16.60 -20.77 -4.65
C GLY A 621 -16.30 -19.28 -4.73
N LYS A 622 -16.12 -18.59 -3.61
CA LYS A 622 -15.88 -17.13 -3.58
C LYS A 622 -14.61 -16.74 -4.35
N GLU A 623 -13.56 -17.53 -4.26
CA GLU A 623 -12.31 -17.31 -5.01
C GLU A 623 -12.54 -17.39 -6.53
N ALA A 624 -13.40 -18.31 -6.99
CA ALA A 624 -13.71 -18.46 -8.41
C ALA A 624 -14.45 -17.25 -8.98
N GLU A 625 -15.34 -16.62 -8.18
CA GLU A 625 -16.04 -15.38 -8.58
C GLU A 625 -15.08 -14.20 -8.65
N VAL A 626 -14.13 -14.07 -7.72
CA VAL A 626 -13.05 -13.09 -7.81
C VAL A 626 -12.29 -13.26 -9.13
N ARG A 627 -11.89 -14.51 -9.45
CA ARG A 627 -11.17 -14.84 -10.69
C ARG A 627 -11.98 -14.53 -11.95
N ALA A 628 -13.29 -14.73 -11.91
CA ALA A 628 -14.18 -14.42 -13.04
C ALA A 628 -14.22 -12.90 -13.30
N LEU A 629 -14.33 -12.08 -12.25
CA LEU A 629 -14.37 -10.64 -12.38
C LEU A 629 -12.98 -10.03 -12.71
N GLN A 630 -11.88 -10.66 -12.31
CA GLN A 630 -10.52 -10.24 -12.65
C GLN A 630 -10.24 -10.23 -14.16
N LYS A 631 -11.00 -11.03 -14.95
CA LYS A 631 -10.91 -10.99 -16.43
C LYS A 631 -11.41 -9.67 -17.02
N GLN A 632 -12.14 -8.90 -16.25
CA GLN A 632 -12.83 -7.69 -16.70
C GLN A 632 -12.20 -6.42 -16.12
N GLY A 633 -11.47 -6.52 -15.01
CA GLY A 633 -10.81 -5.40 -14.34
C GLY A 633 -10.12 -5.81 -13.06
N ARG A 634 -9.55 -4.83 -12.34
CA ARG A 634 -8.91 -5.03 -11.05
C ARG A 634 -9.96 -5.11 -9.96
N VAL A 635 -9.95 -6.19 -9.20
CA VAL A 635 -10.97 -6.51 -8.20
C VAL A 635 -10.44 -6.30 -6.79
N ALA A 636 -11.18 -5.56 -5.97
CA ALA A 636 -11.02 -5.58 -4.53
C ALA A 636 -12.07 -6.52 -3.92
N MET A 637 -11.66 -7.44 -3.05
CA MET A 637 -12.55 -8.26 -2.24
C MET A 637 -12.63 -7.69 -0.84
N VAL A 638 -13.84 -7.54 -0.31
CA VAL A 638 -14.10 -7.02 1.04
C VAL A 638 -14.82 -8.09 1.84
N GLY A 639 -14.29 -8.46 2.99
CA GLY A 639 -14.86 -9.49 3.85
C GLY A 639 -14.39 -9.38 5.30
N ASP A 640 -14.95 -10.23 6.19
CA ASP A 640 -14.55 -10.31 7.59
C ASP A 640 -13.29 -11.18 7.83
N GLY A 641 -12.87 -11.92 6.83
CA GLY A 641 -11.59 -12.65 6.74
C GLY A 641 -11.60 -14.09 7.22
N ILE A 642 -12.59 -14.56 7.99
CA ILE A 642 -12.60 -15.94 8.51
C ILE A 642 -12.90 -16.93 7.37
N ASN A 643 -13.98 -16.67 6.63
CA ASN A 643 -14.42 -17.52 5.53
C ASN A 643 -13.92 -17.03 4.16
N ASP A 644 -13.43 -15.81 4.08
CA ASP A 644 -13.09 -15.11 2.86
C ASP A 644 -11.59 -15.08 2.56
N ALA A 645 -10.74 -15.61 3.43
CA ALA A 645 -9.29 -15.56 3.32
C ALA A 645 -8.76 -16.00 1.93
N PRO A 646 -9.27 -17.08 1.29
CA PRO A 646 -8.83 -17.44 -0.06
C PRO A 646 -9.23 -16.40 -1.11
N ALA A 647 -10.42 -15.79 -1.00
CA ALA A 647 -10.91 -14.77 -1.91
C ALA A 647 -10.19 -13.43 -1.71
N LEU A 648 -9.91 -13.04 -0.46
CA LEU A 648 -9.11 -11.87 -0.09
C LEU A 648 -7.69 -11.96 -0.66
N THR A 649 -7.04 -13.11 -0.49
CA THR A 649 -5.68 -13.35 -1.01
C THR A 649 -5.65 -13.40 -2.55
N ARG A 650 -6.75 -13.83 -3.19
CA ARG A 650 -6.84 -13.93 -4.64
C ARG A 650 -7.05 -12.58 -5.31
N ALA A 651 -7.78 -11.66 -4.71
CA ALA A 651 -8.05 -10.34 -5.26
C ALA A 651 -6.76 -9.53 -5.47
N GLU A 652 -6.78 -8.52 -6.37
CA GLU A 652 -5.68 -7.55 -6.46
C GLU A 652 -5.55 -6.72 -5.18
N THR A 653 -6.63 -6.59 -4.43
CA THR A 653 -6.64 -5.95 -3.12
C THR A 653 -7.65 -6.67 -2.22
N GLY A 654 -7.16 -7.38 -1.23
CA GLY A 654 -7.99 -7.92 -0.14
C GLY A 654 -8.20 -6.85 0.93
N ILE A 655 -9.44 -6.57 1.30
CA ILE A 655 -9.81 -5.60 2.34
C ILE A 655 -10.55 -6.33 3.46
N ALA A 656 -9.96 -6.41 4.64
CA ALA A 656 -10.61 -6.95 5.83
C ALA A 656 -11.32 -5.85 6.60
N ILE A 657 -12.57 -6.10 7.00
CA ILE A 657 -13.39 -5.21 7.83
C ILE A 657 -13.44 -5.75 9.27
N GLY A 658 -13.14 -4.88 10.23
CA GLY A 658 -13.14 -5.25 11.66
C GLY A 658 -11.88 -6.01 12.06
N ALA A 659 -11.05 -5.43 12.90
CA ALA A 659 -9.75 -5.96 13.31
C ALA A 659 -9.80 -7.23 14.20
N GLY A 660 -10.92 -8.00 14.16
CA GLY A 660 -11.22 -9.04 15.16
C GLY A 660 -10.58 -10.41 14.95
N ALA A 661 -10.08 -10.74 13.76
CA ALA A 661 -9.54 -12.08 13.51
C ALA A 661 -8.11 -12.01 12.97
N ASP A 662 -7.18 -12.69 13.64
CA ASP A 662 -5.77 -12.76 13.22
C ASP A 662 -5.63 -13.33 11.80
N VAL A 663 -6.52 -14.23 11.37
CA VAL A 663 -6.56 -14.81 10.01
C VAL A 663 -6.91 -13.76 8.95
N ALA A 664 -7.80 -12.81 9.26
CA ALA A 664 -8.13 -11.71 8.37
C ALA A 664 -6.94 -10.75 8.19
N LEU A 665 -6.25 -10.50 9.30
CA LEU A 665 -5.03 -9.70 9.29
C LEU A 665 -3.95 -10.30 8.39
N ASP A 666 -3.83 -11.62 8.31
CA ASP A 666 -2.82 -12.27 7.47
C ASP A 666 -3.20 -12.33 5.98
N ALA A 667 -4.46 -12.51 5.66
CA ALA A 667 -4.95 -12.69 4.29
C ALA A 667 -5.19 -11.38 3.52
N ALA A 668 -5.51 -10.27 4.21
CA ALA A 668 -5.88 -9.01 3.56
C ALA A 668 -4.67 -8.11 3.29
N ASP A 669 -4.76 -7.25 2.28
CA ASP A 669 -3.83 -6.19 1.92
C ASP A 669 -4.11 -4.88 2.68
N VAL A 670 -5.39 -4.63 2.95
CA VAL A 670 -5.89 -3.47 3.69
C VAL A 670 -6.73 -3.96 4.85
N VAL A 671 -6.51 -3.40 6.02
CA VAL A 671 -7.27 -3.71 7.23
C VAL A 671 -8.00 -2.45 7.67
N LEU A 672 -9.31 -2.55 7.79
CA LEU A 672 -10.17 -1.52 8.34
C LEU A 672 -10.41 -1.83 9.80
N VAL A 673 -9.93 -0.95 10.69
CA VAL A 673 -10.02 -1.14 12.15
C VAL A 673 -11.46 -1.19 12.61
N ARG A 674 -12.32 -0.40 11.96
CA ARG A 674 -13.75 -0.36 12.23
C ARG A 674 -14.50 -1.40 11.39
N SER A 675 -15.60 -1.89 11.94
CA SER A 675 -16.54 -2.72 11.20
C SER A 675 -17.56 -1.87 10.40
N ASP A 676 -17.09 -0.83 9.69
CA ASP A 676 -17.91 0.11 8.93
C ASP A 676 -17.55 0.07 7.44
N LEU A 677 -18.55 -0.22 6.61
CA LEU A 677 -18.37 -0.29 5.16
C LEU A 677 -17.99 1.07 4.54
N ALA A 678 -18.27 2.19 5.20
CA ALA A 678 -17.90 3.54 4.77
C ALA A 678 -16.37 3.77 4.69
N ASP A 679 -15.58 2.94 5.37
CA ASP A 679 -14.12 3.02 5.29
C ASP A 679 -13.56 2.42 3.98
N VAL A 680 -14.32 1.61 3.24
CA VAL A 680 -13.91 1.09 1.92
C VAL A 680 -13.78 2.20 0.88
N PRO A 681 -14.81 3.04 0.62
CA PRO A 681 -14.64 4.18 -0.28
C PRO A 681 -13.61 5.18 0.22
N ALA A 682 -13.43 5.33 1.54
CA ALA A 682 -12.38 6.17 2.13
C ALA A 682 -10.97 5.64 1.81
N ALA A 683 -10.75 4.33 1.89
CA ALA A 683 -9.49 3.69 1.51
C ALA A 683 -9.17 3.91 0.02
N VAL A 684 -10.15 3.75 -0.86
CA VAL A 684 -9.97 3.99 -2.30
C VAL A 684 -9.67 5.46 -2.59
N ARG A 685 -10.36 6.42 -1.94
CA ARG A 685 -10.09 7.86 -2.09
C ARG A 685 -8.68 8.22 -1.67
N LEU A 686 -8.26 7.74 -0.50
CA LEU A 686 -6.92 7.98 0.03
C LEU A 686 -5.86 7.42 -0.93
N SER A 687 -6.02 6.18 -1.35
CA SER A 687 -5.12 5.54 -2.30
C SER A 687 -5.03 6.32 -3.62
N ARG A 688 -6.16 6.72 -4.21
CA ARG A 688 -6.21 7.56 -5.43
C ARG A 688 -5.52 8.91 -5.23
N ALA A 689 -5.67 9.52 -4.05
CA ALA A 689 -5.00 10.78 -3.72
C ALA A 689 -3.48 10.60 -3.64
N VAL A 690 -3.01 9.53 -3.01
CA VAL A 690 -1.58 9.18 -2.92
C VAL A 690 -0.99 8.88 -4.30
N VAL A 691 -1.65 8.06 -5.11
CA VAL A 691 -1.22 7.74 -6.48
C VAL A 691 -1.14 9.02 -7.34
N ARG A 692 -2.13 9.89 -7.25
CA ARG A 692 -2.11 11.19 -7.94
C ARG A 692 -0.94 12.06 -7.48
N ASN A 693 -0.67 12.09 -6.20
CA ASN A 693 0.46 12.82 -5.62
C ASN A 693 1.80 12.26 -6.11
N ILE A 694 1.95 10.92 -6.17
CA ILE A 694 3.14 10.26 -6.73
C ILE A 694 3.34 10.67 -8.20
N HIS A 695 2.29 10.63 -9.03
CA HIS A 695 2.38 11.04 -10.42
C HIS A 695 2.79 12.52 -10.58
N GLN A 696 2.24 13.40 -9.73
CA GLN A 696 2.65 14.82 -9.71
C GLN A 696 4.12 14.98 -9.34
N ASN A 697 4.58 14.28 -8.30
CA ASN A 697 5.96 14.30 -7.86
C ASN A 697 6.92 13.80 -8.94
N LEU A 698 6.59 12.68 -9.58
CA LEU A 698 7.37 12.12 -10.69
C LEU A 698 7.39 13.06 -11.90
N PHE A 699 6.24 13.64 -12.26
CA PHE A 699 6.16 14.62 -13.34
C PHE A 699 7.11 15.80 -13.10
N TRP A 700 7.05 16.44 -11.92
CA TRP A 700 7.91 17.57 -11.59
C TRP A 700 9.39 17.17 -11.55
N ALA A 701 9.72 15.99 -11.01
CA ALA A 701 11.09 15.50 -10.97
C ALA A 701 11.71 15.31 -12.37
N PHE A 702 10.92 14.86 -13.36
CA PHE A 702 11.39 14.72 -14.73
C PHE A 702 11.34 16.01 -15.55
N PHE A 703 10.24 16.74 -15.45
CA PHE A 703 10.00 17.97 -16.19
C PHE A 703 11.09 19.00 -15.95
N TYR A 704 11.47 19.14 -14.69
CA TYR A 704 12.55 20.02 -14.28
C TYR A 704 13.88 19.68 -14.98
N ASN A 705 14.28 18.41 -14.94
CA ASN A 705 15.51 17.95 -15.58
C ASN A 705 15.44 18.10 -17.11
N ALA A 706 14.29 17.81 -17.73
CA ALA A 706 14.09 17.92 -19.17
C ALA A 706 14.30 19.35 -19.70
N ILE A 707 13.94 20.38 -18.91
CA ILE A 707 14.16 21.78 -19.25
C ILE A 707 15.60 22.22 -18.93
N CYS A 708 16.09 21.84 -17.75
CA CYS A 708 17.34 22.38 -17.25
C CYS A 708 18.59 21.76 -17.92
N ILE A 709 18.53 20.50 -18.38
CA ILE A 709 19.66 19.84 -19.04
C ILE A 709 20.04 20.59 -20.36
N PRO A 710 19.13 20.90 -21.30
CA PRO A 710 19.45 21.68 -22.48
C PRO A 710 19.98 23.07 -22.16
N LEU A 711 19.43 23.75 -21.15
CA LEU A 711 19.92 25.03 -20.65
C LEU A 711 21.35 24.92 -20.13
N ALA A 712 21.67 23.92 -19.32
CA ALA A 712 23.00 23.65 -18.79
C ALA A 712 23.99 23.27 -19.88
N ALA A 713 23.55 22.50 -20.87
CA ALA A 713 24.37 22.15 -22.05
C ALA A 713 24.69 23.34 -22.94
N GLY A 714 24.04 24.50 -22.75
CA GLY A 714 24.32 25.72 -23.49
C GLY A 714 23.59 25.82 -24.84
N VAL A 715 22.51 25.04 -25.07
CA VAL A 715 21.74 25.11 -26.34
C VAL A 715 21.22 26.53 -26.62
N PHE A 716 20.93 27.31 -25.58
CA PHE A 716 20.38 28.65 -25.65
C PHE A 716 21.45 29.77 -25.52
N THR A 717 22.72 29.41 -25.60
CA THR A 717 23.84 30.39 -25.50
C THR A 717 23.77 31.47 -26.60
N GLY A 718 23.28 31.13 -27.80
CA GLY A 718 23.05 32.05 -28.87
C GLY A 718 22.03 33.16 -28.55
N PHE A 719 21.16 32.95 -27.57
CA PHE A 719 20.19 33.94 -27.06
C PHE A 719 20.69 34.62 -25.77
N GLY A 720 21.96 34.46 -25.41
CA GLY A 720 22.52 35.01 -24.18
C GLY A 720 22.13 34.31 -22.89
N ILE A 721 21.42 33.19 -22.96
CA ILE A 721 20.94 32.44 -21.78
C ILE A 721 21.96 31.32 -21.48
N THR A 722 22.65 31.46 -20.36
CA THR A 722 23.60 30.45 -19.86
C THR A 722 23.28 30.08 -18.43
N LEU A 723 23.35 28.79 -18.11
CA LEU A 723 23.17 28.29 -16.73
C LEU A 723 24.55 28.07 -16.10
N ASN A 724 24.79 28.74 -14.98
CA ASN A 724 25.99 28.54 -14.18
C ASN A 724 25.84 27.31 -13.29
N PRO A 725 26.89 26.50 -13.01
CA PRO A 725 26.84 25.36 -12.09
C PRO A 725 26.28 25.68 -10.71
N MET A 726 26.49 26.88 -10.18
CA MET A 726 25.95 27.31 -8.89
C MET A 726 24.42 27.42 -8.92
N ILE A 727 23.86 28.08 -9.94
CA ILE A 727 22.41 28.21 -10.14
C ILE A 727 21.81 26.84 -10.37
N ALA A 728 22.48 25.98 -11.12
CA ALA A 728 22.07 24.59 -11.34
C ALA A 728 21.92 23.82 -10.01
N SER A 729 22.90 23.95 -9.12
CA SER A 729 22.89 23.30 -7.79
C SER A 729 21.77 23.82 -6.88
N ALA A 730 21.53 25.13 -6.88
CA ALA A 730 20.46 25.75 -6.10
C ALA A 730 19.07 25.27 -6.57
N ALA A 731 18.88 25.28 -7.87
CA ALA A 731 17.66 24.85 -8.51
C ALA A 731 17.35 23.36 -8.25
N MET A 732 18.37 22.48 -8.28
CA MET A 732 18.26 21.08 -7.93
C MET A 732 17.79 20.88 -6.47
N SER A 733 18.35 21.65 -5.53
CA SER A 733 17.95 21.58 -4.12
C SER A 733 16.48 21.97 -3.93
N LEU A 734 16.00 22.99 -4.67
CA LEU A 734 14.61 23.45 -4.62
C LEU A 734 13.64 22.39 -5.16
N SER A 735 14.03 21.61 -6.17
CA SER A 735 13.22 20.52 -6.71
C SER A 735 12.83 19.48 -5.64
N SER A 736 13.78 19.08 -4.79
CA SER A 736 13.53 18.14 -3.70
C SER A 736 12.54 18.71 -2.67
N VAL A 737 12.64 20.01 -2.36
CA VAL A 737 11.71 20.70 -1.45
C VAL A 737 10.29 20.69 -2.01
N CYS A 738 10.14 20.97 -3.32
CA CYS A 738 8.82 20.96 -3.97
C CYS A 738 8.15 19.58 -3.89
N VAL A 739 8.87 18.50 -4.15
CA VAL A 739 8.35 17.14 -4.07
C VAL A 739 7.88 16.80 -2.66
N VAL A 740 8.69 17.10 -1.64
CA VAL A 740 8.32 16.81 -0.26
C VAL A 740 7.14 17.67 0.20
N THR A 741 7.14 18.96 -0.12
CA THR A 741 6.02 19.85 0.23
C THR A 741 4.71 19.38 -0.42
N ASN A 742 4.76 18.93 -1.68
CA ASN A 742 3.58 18.36 -2.34
C ASN A 742 3.10 17.07 -1.65
N ALA A 743 4.01 16.20 -1.21
CA ALA A 743 3.65 14.99 -0.47
C ALA A 743 3.04 15.32 0.90
N LEU A 744 3.57 16.32 1.61
CA LEU A 744 3.03 16.75 2.92
C LEU A 744 1.61 17.33 2.83
N ARG A 745 1.15 17.78 1.65
CA ARG A 745 -0.25 18.20 1.44
C ARG A 745 -1.24 17.07 1.71
N LEU A 746 -0.82 15.80 1.61
CA LEU A 746 -1.67 14.67 1.96
C LEU A 746 -2.08 14.66 3.44
N ASN A 747 -1.34 15.29 4.33
CA ASN A 747 -1.73 15.43 5.75
C ASN A 747 -3.02 16.22 5.97
N THR A 748 -3.41 17.06 5.00
CA THR A 748 -4.66 17.83 5.04
C THR A 748 -5.80 17.15 4.28
N PHE A 749 -5.55 15.97 3.73
CA PHE A 749 -6.56 15.22 2.98
C PHE A 749 -7.47 14.46 3.92
N ASP A 750 -8.79 14.70 3.79
CA ASP A 750 -9.81 13.94 4.51
C ASP A 750 -10.35 12.81 3.60
N PRO A 751 -10.04 11.52 3.91
CA PRO A 751 -10.46 10.39 3.09
C PRO A 751 -11.98 10.13 3.16
N ARG A 752 -12.68 10.63 4.18
CA ARG A 752 -14.12 10.45 4.34
C ARG A 752 -14.95 11.48 3.57
N SER A 753 -14.33 12.57 3.16
CA SER A 753 -15.02 13.62 2.39
C SER A 753 -15.29 13.17 0.95
N ALA A 754 -16.55 13.10 0.56
CA ALA A 754 -16.99 12.81 -0.80
C ALA A 754 -17.01 14.04 -1.73
N ALA A 755 -16.62 15.22 -1.23
CA ALA A 755 -16.77 16.51 -1.96
C ALA A 755 -16.03 16.56 -3.31
N HIS A 756 -15.05 15.69 -3.53
CA HIS A 756 -14.24 15.67 -4.74
C HIS A 756 -14.36 14.35 -5.51
N ASP A 757 -15.38 13.54 -5.23
CA ASP A 757 -15.61 12.30 -5.93
C ASP A 757 -15.99 12.57 -7.37
N ALA A 758 -15.22 12.02 -8.29
CA ALA A 758 -15.53 12.02 -9.71
C ALA A 758 -15.29 10.61 -10.25
N PRO A 759 -16.18 10.09 -11.10
CA PRO A 759 -15.95 8.81 -11.74
C PRO A 759 -14.66 8.89 -12.58
N PRO A 760 -13.82 7.85 -12.59
CA PRO A 760 -12.65 7.80 -13.44
C PRO A 760 -13.11 7.92 -14.91
N LYS A 761 -12.35 8.66 -15.73
CA LYS A 761 -12.63 8.85 -17.18
C LYS A 761 -12.42 7.56 -17.97
N ARG A 762 -12.81 6.41 -17.46
CA ARG A 762 -12.60 5.08 -18.06
C ARG A 762 -13.88 4.26 -18.10
N LYS A 763 -14.11 3.76 -19.30
CA LYS A 763 -14.89 2.59 -19.81
C LYS A 763 -16.17 2.12 -19.12
N ALA A 764 -17.07 1.70 -20.02
CA ALA A 764 -18.37 1.09 -19.80
C ALA A 764 -18.39 -0.01 -18.71
N PRO A 765 -19.56 -0.18 -18.05
CA PRO A 765 -19.71 -1.14 -16.97
C PRO A 765 -19.47 -2.57 -17.44
N VAL A 766 -18.74 -3.27 -16.62
CA VAL A 766 -18.50 -4.70 -16.70
C VAL A 766 -19.81 -5.41 -16.37
N ARG A 767 -20.36 -6.22 -17.26
CA ARG A 767 -21.53 -7.04 -16.96
C ARG A 767 -21.09 -8.29 -16.21
N ALA A 768 -21.64 -8.52 -15.01
CA ALA A 768 -21.56 -9.81 -14.34
C ALA A 768 -22.29 -10.85 -15.22
N SER A 769 -21.57 -11.86 -15.68
CA SER A 769 -22.21 -13.01 -16.32
C SER A 769 -22.87 -13.84 -15.22
N ALA A 770 -24.19 -13.87 -15.17
CA ALA A 770 -24.89 -14.81 -14.32
C ALA A 770 -24.47 -16.25 -14.72
N PRO A 771 -24.12 -17.12 -13.76
CA PRO A 771 -23.88 -18.51 -14.06
C PRO A 771 -25.17 -19.14 -14.57
N GLU A 772 -25.14 -19.77 -15.74
CA GLU A 772 -26.19 -20.66 -16.19
C GLU A 772 -26.27 -21.86 -15.23
N ILE A 773 -27.30 -21.86 -14.38
CA ILE A 773 -27.61 -22.98 -13.50
C ILE A 773 -28.21 -24.06 -14.40
N PRO A 774 -27.63 -25.28 -14.54
CA PRO A 774 -28.26 -26.37 -15.23
C PRO A 774 -29.51 -26.77 -14.42
N CYS A 775 -30.67 -26.56 -14.98
CA CYS A 775 -31.94 -27.08 -14.43
C CYS A 775 -31.91 -28.62 -14.42
N PRO A 776 -32.03 -29.26 -13.24
CA PRO A 776 -32.32 -30.68 -13.20
C PRO A 776 -33.84 -30.86 -13.40
N THR A 777 -34.19 -31.65 -14.41
CA THR A 777 -35.52 -32.14 -14.81
C THR A 777 -36.37 -31.23 -15.70
N GLY A 778 -36.62 -31.76 -16.90
CA GLY A 778 -37.41 -31.12 -17.93
C GLY A 778 -38.90 -30.99 -17.56
N SER A 779 -39.34 -29.79 -17.78
CA SER A 779 -40.63 -29.39 -18.29
C SER A 779 -40.91 -27.93 -17.93
N CYS A 780 -40.67 -27.02 -18.88
CA CYS A 780 -41.30 -25.70 -18.87
C CYS A 780 -41.82 -25.42 -20.29
N PRO A 781 -43.02 -24.89 -20.45
CA PRO A 781 -43.61 -24.64 -21.77
C PRO A 781 -43.00 -23.35 -22.38
N VAL A 782 -42.65 -23.50 -23.64
CA VAL A 782 -42.14 -22.45 -24.52
C VAL A 782 -43.27 -21.49 -24.85
N GLN A 783 -43.08 -20.19 -24.63
CA GLN A 783 -43.80 -19.13 -25.32
C GLN A 783 -42.88 -18.47 -26.34
N PRO A 784 -43.37 -18.16 -27.56
CA PRO A 784 -42.53 -17.74 -28.68
C PRO A 784 -42.17 -16.24 -28.61
N ALA A 785 -40.89 -15.96 -28.85
CA ALA A 785 -40.38 -14.62 -29.04
C ALA A 785 -40.65 -14.14 -30.49
N PRO A 786 -40.78 -12.82 -30.73
CA PRO A 786 -41.01 -12.29 -32.07
C PRO A 786 -39.73 -12.31 -32.90
N GLU A 787 -39.88 -12.76 -34.12
CA GLU A 787 -38.87 -12.80 -35.18
C GLU A 787 -38.36 -11.38 -35.50
N ASN A 788 -37.05 -11.21 -35.52
CA ASN A 788 -36.41 -10.20 -36.35
C ASN A 788 -35.27 -10.84 -37.15
N LYS A 789 -35.50 -10.90 -38.44
CA LYS A 789 -34.61 -11.49 -39.44
C LYS A 789 -33.39 -10.59 -39.62
N THR A 790 -32.22 -11.11 -39.38
CA THR A 790 -31.03 -10.74 -40.14
C THR A 790 -30.16 -11.97 -40.30
N THR A 791 -30.13 -12.43 -41.56
CA THR A 791 -29.31 -13.50 -42.08
C THR A 791 -27.83 -13.23 -41.87
N GLN A 792 -27.15 -14.05 -41.09
CA GLN A 792 -25.71 -14.27 -41.27
C GLN A 792 -25.46 -15.78 -41.27
N THR A 793 -24.90 -16.20 -42.36
CA THR A 793 -24.43 -17.54 -42.73
C THR A 793 -23.44 -18.02 -41.66
N GLU A 794 -23.76 -19.12 -40.98
CA GLU A 794 -22.78 -19.91 -40.21
C GLU A 794 -21.84 -20.64 -41.20
N GLY A 795 -20.66 -20.09 -41.36
CA GLY A 795 -19.53 -20.82 -41.91
C GLY A 795 -18.92 -21.67 -40.79
N THR A 796 -18.82 -22.95 -41.01
CA THR A 796 -18.16 -23.95 -40.17
C THR A 796 -16.70 -23.50 -40.00
N ALA A 797 -16.33 -23.01 -38.82
CA ALA A 797 -14.93 -22.60 -38.52
C ALA A 797 -14.05 -23.87 -38.54
N MET A 798 -13.12 -23.94 -39.47
CA MET A 798 -12.07 -24.97 -39.48
C MET A 798 -11.17 -24.76 -38.26
N LYS A 799 -10.86 -25.84 -37.55
CA LYS A 799 -9.94 -25.83 -36.40
C LYS A 799 -8.74 -26.73 -36.71
N LYS A 800 -7.54 -26.24 -36.46
CA LYS A 800 -6.31 -27.03 -36.54
C LYS A 800 -5.63 -27.05 -35.16
N THR A 801 -5.04 -28.17 -34.77
CA THR A 801 -4.29 -28.33 -33.53
C THR A 801 -2.81 -28.47 -33.85
N ILE A 802 -1.99 -27.58 -33.30
CA ILE A 802 -0.54 -27.54 -33.50
C ILE A 802 0.13 -28.08 -32.25
N HIS A 803 0.99 -29.08 -32.36
CA HIS A 803 1.81 -29.62 -31.30
C HIS A 803 3.15 -28.89 -31.22
N ILE A 804 3.49 -28.32 -30.06
CA ILE A 804 4.60 -27.41 -29.89
C ILE A 804 5.46 -27.85 -28.71
N GLU A 805 6.74 -28.07 -28.94
CA GLU A 805 7.74 -28.33 -27.90
C GLU A 805 8.53 -27.07 -27.57
N GLY A 806 8.97 -26.97 -26.28
CA GLY A 806 9.80 -25.85 -25.79
C GLY A 806 9.02 -24.77 -25.04
N MET A 807 7.68 -24.86 -24.92
CA MET A 807 6.89 -23.95 -24.10
C MET A 807 6.97 -24.35 -22.62
N MET A 808 7.49 -23.48 -21.75
CA MET A 808 7.68 -23.78 -20.31
C MET A 808 6.84 -22.92 -19.36
N CYS A 809 6.12 -21.91 -19.85
CA CYS A 809 5.37 -21.00 -18.97
C CYS A 809 4.31 -20.20 -19.75
N GLY A 810 3.39 -19.54 -19.04
CA GLY A 810 2.34 -18.70 -19.63
C GLY A 810 2.83 -17.52 -20.48
N HIS A 811 4.09 -17.09 -20.34
CA HIS A 811 4.68 -16.09 -21.25
C HIS A 811 4.97 -16.68 -22.63
N CYS A 812 5.37 -17.96 -22.69
CA CYS A 812 5.56 -18.71 -23.94
C CYS A 812 4.22 -18.86 -24.67
N GLU A 813 3.13 -19.18 -23.95
CA GLU A 813 1.77 -19.23 -24.51
C GLU A 813 1.35 -17.93 -25.17
N ALA A 814 1.56 -16.79 -24.47
CA ALA A 814 1.22 -15.47 -24.99
C ALA A 814 2.03 -15.12 -26.25
N THR A 815 3.29 -15.55 -26.31
CA THR A 815 4.18 -15.29 -27.45
C THR A 815 3.74 -16.10 -28.67
N VAL A 816 3.45 -17.38 -28.50
CA VAL A 816 2.98 -18.26 -29.56
C VAL A 816 1.59 -17.85 -30.03
N LYS A 817 0.68 -17.54 -29.10
CA LYS A 817 -0.68 -17.04 -29.42
C LYS A 817 -0.62 -15.80 -30.30
N LYS A 818 0.18 -14.83 -29.93
CA LYS A 818 0.36 -13.57 -30.67
C LYS A 818 0.98 -13.78 -32.04
N ALA A 819 1.85 -14.78 -32.21
CA ALA A 819 2.45 -15.12 -33.49
C ALA A 819 1.44 -15.78 -34.43
N LEU A 820 0.60 -16.66 -33.91
CA LEU A 820 -0.44 -17.35 -34.69
C LEU A 820 -1.61 -16.39 -35.05
N GLU A 821 -2.06 -15.56 -34.14
CA GLU A 821 -3.12 -14.57 -34.37
C GLU A 821 -2.69 -13.41 -35.29
N ALA A 822 -1.41 -13.27 -35.59
CA ALA A 822 -0.89 -12.30 -36.57
C ALA A 822 -0.95 -12.78 -38.01
N LEU A 823 -1.27 -14.05 -38.25
CA LEU A 823 -1.41 -14.62 -39.59
C LEU A 823 -2.78 -14.29 -40.17
N ASP A 824 -2.80 -13.92 -41.43
CA ASP A 824 -4.06 -13.72 -42.17
C ASP A 824 -4.81 -15.05 -42.30
N GLY A 825 -6.07 -15.07 -41.90
CA GLY A 825 -6.88 -16.27 -41.85
C GLY A 825 -7.02 -16.93 -40.47
N VAL A 826 -6.28 -16.52 -39.48
CA VAL A 826 -6.42 -16.98 -38.11
C VAL A 826 -7.37 -16.06 -37.32
N GLN A 827 -8.50 -16.61 -36.90
CA GLN A 827 -9.49 -15.87 -36.09
C GLN A 827 -9.13 -15.82 -34.63
N SER A 828 -8.64 -16.92 -34.06
CA SER A 828 -8.19 -17.02 -32.68
C SER A 828 -7.28 -18.23 -32.49
N ALA A 829 -6.37 -18.16 -31.49
CA ALA A 829 -5.52 -19.27 -31.10
C ALA A 829 -5.62 -19.50 -29.58
N GLU A 830 -5.86 -20.72 -29.13
CA GLU A 830 -5.81 -21.16 -27.75
C GLU A 830 -4.56 -22.01 -27.56
N VAL A 831 -3.60 -21.48 -26.79
CA VAL A 831 -2.27 -22.09 -26.57
C VAL A 831 -2.16 -22.57 -25.13
N SER A 832 -1.68 -23.81 -24.94
CA SER A 832 -1.44 -24.38 -23.61
C SER A 832 -0.02 -24.97 -23.50
N HIS A 833 0.80 -24.41 -22.59
CA HIS A 833 2.14 -24.94 -22.34
C HIS A 833 2.09 -26.26 -21.55
N GLU A 834 1.06 -26.47 -20.72
CA GLU A 834 0.86 -27.73 -19.99
C GLU A 834 0.56 -28.91 -20.92
N LYS A 835 -0.15 -28.67 -22.00
CA LYS A 835 -0.51 -29.68 -23.01
C LYS A 835 0.46 -29.72 -24.20
N GLY A 836 1.32 -28.73 -24.34
CA GLY A 836 2.21 -28.59 -25.49
C GLY A 836 1.45 -28.36 -26.82
N THR A 837 0.26 -27.73 -26.77
CA THR A 837 -0.60 -27.59 -27.95
C THR A 837 -1.14 -26.18 -28.15
N ALA A 838 -1.37 -25.81 -29.40
CA ALA A 838 -2.11 -24.61 -29.81
C ALA A 838 -3.29 -25.00 -30.73
N VAL A 839 -4.51 -24.69 -30.34
CA VAL A 839 -5.72 -24.89 -31.17
C VAL A 839 -6.04 -23.57 -31.87
N VAL A 840 -6.02 -23.60 -33.20
CA VAL A 840 -6.24 -22.43 -34.05
C VAL A 840 -7.58 -22.52 -34.73
N SER A 841 -8.43 -21.49 -34.61
CA SER A 841 -9.68 -21.34 -35.36
C SER A 841 -9.41 -20.46 -36.58
N LEU A 842 -9.77 -20.97 -37.75
CA LEU A 842 -9.46 -20.38 -39.05
C LEU A 842 -10.74 -19.84 -39.73
N THR A 843 -10.62 -18.67 -40.36
CA THR A 843 -11.65 -18.08 -41.22
C THR A 843 -11.60 -18.62 -42.66
N HIS A 844 -10.41 -19.06 -43.10
CA HIS A 844 -10.17 -19.78 -44.35
C HIS A 844 -8.96 -20.70 -44.14
N ASP A 845 -8.74 -21.64 -45.05
CA ASP A 845 -7.64 -22.60 -44.89
C ASP A 845 -6.27 -21.91 -44.99
N VAL A 846 -5.51 -22.01 -43.91
CA VAL A 846 -4.13 -21.50 -43.78
C VAL A 846 -3.18 -22.71 -43.95
N ALA A 847 -2.16 -22.58 -44.77
CA ALA A 847 -1.21 -23.65 -45.03
C ALA A 847 -0.44 -24.02 -43.73
N ASP A 848 -0.29 -25.31 -43.45
CA ASP A 848 0.41 -25.82 -42.27
C ASP A 848 1.85 -25.33 -42.20
N ALA A 849 2.49 -25.05 -43.34
CA ALA A 849 3.82 -24.48 -43.44
C ALA A 849 3.90 -23.05 -42.85
N ASP A 850 2.85 -22.25 -43.04
CA ASP A 850 2.81 -20.87 -42.53
C ASP A 850 2.56 -20.85 -41.02
N LEU A 851 1.68 -21.71 -40.52
CA LEU A 851 1.44 -21.93 -39.10
C LEU A 851 2.72 -22.39 -38.39
N LYS A 852 3.41 -23.35 -38.97
CA LYS A 852 4.71 -23.87 -38.50
C LYS A 852 5.76 -22.76 -38.46
N THR A 853 5.92 -22.04 -39.58
CA THR A 853 6.93 -20.95 -39.67
C THR A 853 6.70 -19.86 -38.65
N ALA A 854 5.44 -19.49 -38.33
CA ALA A 854 5.12 -18.46 -37.37
C ALA A 854 5.49 -18.84 -35.94
N VAL A 855 5.38 -20.15 -35.62
CA VAL A 855 5.77 -20.66 -34.27
C VAL A 855 7.27 -20.84 -34.19
N GLU A 856 7.90 -21.40 -35.23
CA GLU A 856 9.35 -21.64 -35.25
C GLU A 856 10.18 -20.33 -35.31
N ALA A 857 9.64 -19.26 -35.89
CA ALA A 857 10.24 -17.93 -35.85
C ALA A 857 10.32 -17.32 -34.43
N ARG A 858 9.76 -18.00 -33.42
CA ARG A 858 9.79 -17.60 -31.99
C ARG A 858 10.60 -18.57 -31.13
N ASP A 859 11.47 -19.37 -31.75
CA ASP A 859 12.36 -20.36 -31.11
C ASP A 859 11.62 -21.52 -30.41
N TYR A 860 10.42 -21.88 -30.91
CA TYR A 860 9.70 -23.12 -30.53
C TYR A 860 9.69 -24.14 -31.64
N THR A 861 9.59 -25.41 -31.29
CA THR A 861 9.58 -26.50 -32.29
C THR A 861 8.19 -27.04 -32.50
N VAL A 862 7.69 -27.08 -33.73
CA VAL A 862 6.40 -27.70 -34.09
C VAL A 862 6.62 -29.17 -34.47
N THR A 863 6.02 -30.07 -33.68
CA THR A 863 6.19 -31.53 -33.84
C THR A 863 5.07 -32.16 -34.71
N GLY A 864 3.92 -31.51 -34.81
CA GLY A 864 2.80 -31.98 -35.65
C GLY A 864 1.69 -30.92 -35.75
N ILE A 865 0.85 -31.04 -36.79
CA ILE A 865 -0.36 -30.25 -36.98
C ILE A 865 -1.46 -31.21 -37.37
N ASP A 866 -2.53 -31.26 -36.59
CA ASP A 866 -3.70 -32.05 -36.81
C ASP A 866 -4.86 -31.14 -37.27
N ALA A 867 -5.66 -31.63 -38.27
CA ALA A 867 -6.73 -30.86 -38.88
C ALA A 867 -8.06 -31.03 -38.14
#